data_47fda0ac399c53945f867e03c9f2b8ee
#
_entry.id   47fda0ac399c53945f867e03c9f2b8ee
#
_cell.length_a   1.000
_cell.length_b   1.000
_cell.length_c   1.000
_cell.angle_alpha   90.00
_cell.angle_beta   90.00
_cell.angle_gamma   90.00
#
_symmetry.space_group_name_H-M   'P 1'
#
loop_
_entity.id
_entity.type
_entity.pdbx_description
1 polymer ?
#
loop_
_entity_poly.entity_id
_entity_poly.type
_entity_poly.pdbx_seq_one_letter_code
_entity_poly.pdbx_strand_id
1 'polypeptide(L)'
;MGSMNRLRYLLVQWLFMLPILALADNDYLLYGMAKDHVTQEVLKHVSVSVYQDTVLVAQSKGEEDLTINNVSGYWYLKVPKEGGIYRFCFYKEGYEYLEKVVEVKTFKKLEGLRFAFNVNMKRIAKEHRLNDVVVKATKIKFYHRGDTLVYNADAFVLSEGSMLDNLIKSIPGAELNDNGEIKVNGRKVDALLLNGEDFFKGKNQILLENLPAYMVKNIKVYDRKDSFSMLKDKKPEGDYVMDVNLKKQYSIGYIGNAEVGMGSKDRYLARLFALRFTDASRIGIYSNFNNLNDTRKPGENTSWTPDKMPHGLQSQKMGGFDYLIKPKHTTHKFKGNAGLSYIDTDNYSETTAESYLDGGSTFSKSRFNSRNNNFSFNTSHQWELRNSDGVSGLEIDPSFSYTRFDRRSNSLSSTFNVNPYDYIQSKALLDSIQYGNSATLRNMMINKYNRDIKSDGHSLSSELSLKYLGVSGCYYYGLEGNISYVTDKSNSFDLYSLNYPSQPSVASESRNMYINDKPNRTLNYSLDNYFGFFTTEMNAIVNPIIGQELKTHVYSRYYLDQLDESNNALGVLPSEIDYKLHLFDTDNSYDLHQVDNYVGATLQFYKSKTIESKDVRNRYDISINFPLIYHHYRLNYIRGNGDVYSGITRRNSVLLSPQTKLQFYRNNKTELRLEYNVKQTAPSMTSLLNIENTSDPLNIYAGNSDLKNTTNHEVSLLYANKNDKKESNFTIKQYYTTIVNALAYSYRFDRSTGIRHYQPVNVNGNYSFHTYIWHWTPLDKKRKLVIKDESVLRLNHGVDYNSEVENIMPQRSIVNTWWGSEKVELKYGIGKHSIGLKGYVGVGHVTSSRQDFNSYTLCDLNYGLNAIIKLPLNMELSTDLTMYSHYGYATSDANTNDFVWNARLSKTFIKPGITMMIDGFDIFGNLSNISQVLNSQGRTETWHNSLPRYFMIHIFYRFNKQPKKKK
;
A
#
# COMPACT_ATOMS: atom_id res chain seq x y z
N MET A 1 -37.15 -35.78 3.67
CA MET A 1 -36.47 -34.96 2.62
C MET A 1 -35.06 -34.50 3.02
N GLY A 2 -34.46 -35.00 4.08
CA GLY A 2 -33.13 -34.63 4.57
C GLY A 2 -31.95 -35.50 4.12
N SER A 3 -32.17 -36.66 3.54
CA SER A 3 -31.09 -37.63 3.21
C SER A 3 -30.65 -37.61 1.74
N MET A 4 -31.45 -37.10 0.85
CA MET A 4 -31.14 -37.03 -0.59
C MET A 4 -30.20 -35.84 -0.98
N ASN A 5 -30.12 -34.77 -0.19
CA ASN A 5 -29.23 -33.66 -0.45
C ASN A 5 -27.78 -33.95 -0.06
N ARG A 6 -27.55 -34.81 0.96
CA ARG A 6 -26.15 -35.16 1.33
C ARG A 6 -25.49 -36.07 0.30
N LEU A 7 -26.27 -36.88 -0.42
CA LEU A 7 -25.72 -37.76 -1.46
C LEU A 7 -25.34 -37.04 -2.76
N ARG A 8 -26.04 -35.92 -3.06
CA ARG A 8 -25.68 -35.06 -4.24
C ARG A 8 -24.37 -34.30 -4.04
N TYR A 9 -24.07 -33.87 -2.81
CA TYR A 9 -22.79 -33.21 -2.51
C TYR A 9 -21.59 -34.17 -2.56
N LEU A 10 -21.78 -35.43 -2.14
CA LEU A 10 -20.74 -36.46 -2.26
C LEU A 10 -20.52 -36.93 -3.70
N LEU A 11 -21.55 -36.95 -4.54
CA LEU A 11 -21.44 -37.34 -5.96
C LEU A 11 -20.70 -36.30 -6.82
N VAL A 12 -20.81 -35.00 -6.49
CA VAL A 12 -20.02 -33.95 -7.17
C VAL A 12 -18.53 -34.06 -6.81
N GLN A 13 -18.19 -34.46 -5.60
CA GLN A 13 -16.79 -34.73 -5.22
C GLN A 13 -16.21 -35.98 -5.90
N TRP A 14 -17.03 -36.96 -6.25
CA TRP A 14 -16.59 -38.22 -6.91
C TRP A 14 -16.45 -38.07 -8.42
N LEU A 15 -17.11 -37.14 -9.07
CA LEU A 15 -17.03 -36.98 -10.54
C LEU A 15 -15.71 -36.35 -11.02
N PHE A 16 -14.90 -35.79 -10.13
CA PHE A 16 -13.57 -35.24 -10.44
C PHE A 16 -12.40 -36.19 -10.16
N MET A 17 -12.67 -37.44 -9.76
CA MET A 17 -11.66 -38.47 -9.51
C MET A 17 -11.62 -39.55 -10.64
N LEU A 18 -11.60 -39.16 -11.88
CA LEU A 18 -11.27 -40.11 -12.95
C LEU A 18 -9.75 -40.11 -13.22
N PRO A 19 -9.03 -41.20 -12.96
CA PRO A 19 -7.62 -41.28 -13.30
C PRO A 19 -7.45 -41.42 -14.82
N ILE A 20 -6.77 -40.47 -15.41
CA ILE A 20 -6.26 -40.65 -16.78
C ILE A 20 -5.13 -41.67 -16.71
N LEU A 21 -5.33 -42.82 -17.34
CA LEU A 21 -4.31 -43.86 -17.54
C LEU A 21 -3.15 -43.27 -18.35
N ALA A 22 -2.01 -43.06 -17.72
CA ALA A 22 -0.76 -42.72 -18.38
C ALA A 22 -0.01 -44.02 -18.81
N LEU A 23 0.52 -44.00 -20.01
CA LEU A 23 1.38 -45.04 -20.55
C LEU A 23 2.65 -45.14 -19.68
N ALA A 24 2.95 -46.34 -19.22
CA ALA A 24 4.07 -46.64 -18.33
C ALA A 24 5.41 -46.51 -19.09
N ASP A 25 6.20 -45.50 -18.76
CA ASP A 25 7.62 -45.40 -19.09
C ASP A 25 8.42 -46.20 -18.04
N ASN A 26 9.40 -46.96 -18.44
CA ASN A 26 10.14 -47.87 -17.54
C ASN A 26 11.28 -47.16 -16.76
N ASP A 27 11.46 -45.85 -16.94
CA ASP A 27 12.53 -45.05 -16.32
C ASP A 27 11.98 -43.94 -15.43
N TYR A 28 12.75 -43.56 -14.40
CA TYR A 28 12.49 -42.37 -13.63
C TYR A 28 13.10 -41.14 -14.27
N LEU A 29 12.31 -40.08 -14.44
CA LEU A 29 12.83 -38.78 -14.85
C LEU A 29 13.28 -38.01 -13.60
N LEU A 30 14.58 -37.82 -13.48
CA LEU A 30 15.19 -36.98 -12.45
C LEU A 30 15.55 -35.62 -13.06
N TYR A 31 15.33 -34.54 -12.29
CA TYR A 31 15.65 -33.19 -12.75
C TYR A 31 15.95 -32.27 -11.56
N GLY A 32 16.62 -31.16 -11.85
CA GLY A 32 16.94 -30.16 -10.83
C GLY A 32 17.59 -28.93 -11.44
N MET A 33 17.88 -27.95 -10.61
CA MET A 33 18.61 -26.77 -11.03
C MET A 33 20.06 -26.83 -10.58
N ALA A 34 20.97 -26.50 -11.48
CA ALA A 34 22.33 -26.14 -11.14
C ALA A 34 22.41 -24.61 -11.04
N LYS A 35 22.95 -24.07 -9.95
CA LYS A 35 23.06 -22.64 -9.70
C LYS A 35 24.50 -22.22 -9.48
N ASP A 36 24.85 -21.01 -9.85
CA ASP A 36 26.11 -20.40 -9.48
C ASP A 36 26.17 -20.21 -7.95
N HIS A 37 27.20 -20.69 -7.31
CA HIS A 37 27.35 -20.64 -5.85
C HIS A 37 27.30 -19.21 -5.26
N VAL A 38 27.77 -18.23 -6.02
CA VAL A 38 27.85 -16.83 -5.58
C VAL A 38 26.65 -16.01 -6.01
N THR A 39 26.25 -16.14 -7.28
CA THR A 39 25.15 -15.31 -7.85
C THR A 39 23.77 -15.94 -7.65
N GLN A 40 23.71 -17.25 -7.31
CA GLN A 40 22.49 -18.07 -7.25
C GLN A 40 21.68 -18.08 -8.57
N GLU A 41 22.31 -17.65 -9.66
CA GLU A 41 21.70 -17.70 -11.00
C GLU A 41 21.67 -19.16 -11.49
N VAL A 42 20.60 -19.50 -12.18
CA VAL A 42 20.46 -20.83 -12.78
C VAL A 42 21.46 -20.97 -13.93
N LEU A 43 22.23 -22.04 -13.90
CA LEU A 43 23.22 -22.38 -14.92
C LEU A 43 22.52 -23.25 -15.98
N LYS A 44 22.40 -22.72 -17.19
CA LYS A 44 21.86 -23.45 -18.33
C LYS A 44 22.92 -24.36 -18.94
N HIS A 45 22.48 -25.39 -19.65
CA HIS A 45 23.38 -26.29 -20.39
C HIS A 45 24.46 -26.94 -19.52
N VAL A 46 24.04 -27.49 -18.38
CA VAL A 46 24.93 -28.23 -17.47
C VAL A 46 24.91 -29.70 -17.85
N SER A 47 26.07 -30.28 -18.12
CA SER A 47 26.19 -31.71 -18.37
C SER A 47 26.14 -32.47 -17.05
N VAL A 48 25.32 -33.51 -16.99
CA VAL A 48 25.16 -34.36 -15.80
C VAL A 48 25.38 -35.82 -16.18
N SER A 49 26.31 -36.49 -15.51
CA SER A 49 26.56 -37.92 -15.65
C SER A 49 26.24 -38.61 -14.31
N VAL A 50 25.59 -39.73 -14.37
CA VAL A 50 25.16 -40.52 -13.21
C VAL A 50 25.81 -41.89 -13.23
N TYR A 51 26.46 -42.22 -12.14
CA TYR A 51 27.11 -43.52 -11.96
C TYR A 51 26.47 -44.29 -10.80
N GLN A 52 26.35 -45.60 -10.98
CA GLN A 52 26.10 -46.52 -9.87
C GLN A 52 27.40 -47.32 -9.71
N ASP A 53 28.05 -47.17 -8.57
CA ASP A 53 29.43 -47.59 -8.34
C ASP A 53 30.39 -46.99 -9.39
N THR A 54 30.90 -47.79 -10.32
CA THR A 54 31.79 -47.35 -11.41
C THR A 54 31.12 -47.35 -12.77
N VAL A 55 29.84 -47.80 -12.89
CA VAL A 55 29.14 -47.95 -14.12
C VAL A 55 28.35 -46.68 -14.46
N LEU A 56 28.54 -46.12 -15.64
CA LEU A 56 27.73 -44.98 -16.12
C LEU A 56 26.32 -45.47 -16.46
N VAL A 57 25.33 -44.98 -15.73
CA VAL A 57 23.93 -45.38 -15.84
C VAL A 57 23.13 -44.44 -16.77
N ALA A 58 23.40 -43.15 -16.68
CA ALA A 58 22.73 -42.15 -17.49
C ALA A 58 23.61 -40.90 -17.68
N GLN A 59 23.45 -40.19 -18.76
CA GLN A 59 24.16 -38.96 -19.06
C GLN A 59 23.29 -37.97 -19.84
N SER A 60 23.31 -36.72 -19.45
CA SER A 60 22.82 -35.58 -20.22
C SER A 60 24.01 -34.71 -20.64
N LYS A 61 24.15 -34.46 -21.93
CA LYS A 61 25.26 -33.64 -22.45
C LYS A 61 25.05 -32.12 -22.28
N GLY A 62 23.93 -31.70 -21.70
CA GLY A 62 23.64 -30.29 -21.52
C GLY A 62 23.25 -29.54 -22.82
N GLU A 63 22.90 -30.28 -23.86
CA GLU A 63 22.47 -29.69 -25.16
C GLU A 63 21.07 -29.10 -25.05
N GLU A 64 20.21 -29.65 -24.18
CA GLU A 64 18.85 -29.18 -23.93
C GLU A 64 18.60 -29.05 -22.43
N ASP A 65 17.99 -27.95 -22.03
CA ASP A 65 17.51 -27.72 -20.66
C ASP A 65 15.99 -27.95 -20.61
N LEU A 66 15.53 -28.68 -19.58
CA LEU A 66 14.11 -28.80 -19.33
C LEU A 66 13.55 -27.47 -18.81
N THR A 67 12.40 -27.06 -19.34
CA THR A 67 11.68 -25.87 -18.87
C THR A 67 10.42 -26.29 -18.11
N ILE A 68 10.32 -25.90 -16.85
CA ILE A 68 9.18 -26.19 -15.98
C ILE A 68 8.59 -24.85 -15.49
N ASN A 69 7.30 -24.66 -15.68
CA ASN A 69 6.59 -23.41 -15.28
C ASN A 69 7.27 -22.13 -15.77
N ASN A 70 7.69 -22.09 -17.02
CA ASN A 70 8.42 -20.98 -17.63
C ASN A 70 9.80 -20.69 -17.02
N VAL A 71 10.33 -21.57 -16.19
CA VAL A 71 11.70 -21.51 -15.69
C VAL A 71 12.52 -22.51 -16.49
N SER A 72 13.37 -22.03 -17.40
CA SER A 72 14.34 -22.85 -18.14
C SER A 72 15.63 -23.04 -17.35
N GLY A 73 16.38 -24.09 -17.67
CA GLY A 73 17.67 -24.36 -17.06
C GLY A 73 17.65 -25.48 -16.04
N TYR A 74 16.64 -26.34 -16.07
CA TYR A 74 16.66 -27.59 -15.32
C TYR A 74 17.50 -28.61 -16.10
N TRP A 75 18.53 -29.17 -15.45
CA TRP A 75 19.12 -30.40 -15.93
C TRP A 75 18.15 -31.55 -15.72
N TYR A 76 18.12 -32.50 -16.62
CA TYR A 76 17.28 -33.70 -16.50
C TYR A 76 17.94 -34.92 -17.08
N LEU A 77 17.56 -36.09 -16.60
CA LEU A 77 17.98 -37.37 -17.15
C LEU A 77 17.01 -38.46 -16.70
N LYS A 78 17.01 -39.57 -17.47
CA LYS A 78 16.25 -40.76 -17.14
C LYS A 78 17.18 -41.79 -16.51
N VAL A 79 16.75 -42.41 -15.40
CA VAL A 79 17.46 -43.48 -14.71
C VAL A 79 16.54 -44.68 -14.58
N PRO A 80 17.10 -45.94 -14.56
CA PRO A 80 16.30 -47.14 -14.36
C PRO A 80 15.50 -47.09 -13.04
N LYS A 81 14.33 -47.72 -12.99
CA LYS A 81 13.44 -47.75 -11.80
C LYS A 81 14.03 -48.56 -10.62
N GLU A 82 15.22 -49.05 -10.72
CA GLU A 82 15.92 -49.71 -9.62
C GLU A 82 16.47 -48.66 -8.64
N GLY A 83 15.98 -48.71 -7.41
CA GLY A 83 16.52 -47.81 -6.34
C GLY A 83 17.95 -48.16 -6.05
N GLY A 84 18.74 -47.19 -5.56
CA GLY A 84 20.14 -47.39 -5.21
C GLY A 84 20.85 -46.09 -4.86
N ILE A 85 22.12 -46.21 -4.56
CA ILE A 85 23.01 -45.07 -4.34
C ILE A 85 23.63 -44.69 -5.68
N TYR A 86 23.35 -43.45 -6.09
CA TYR A 86 23.84 -42.91 -7.36
C TYR A 86 24.78 -41.73 -7.11
N ARG A 87 25.86 -41.68 -7.88
CA ARG A 87 26.81 -40.56 -7.87
C ARG A 87 26.55 -39.69 -9.09
N PHE A 88 26.10 -38.48 -8.84
CA PHE A 88 25.84 -37.42 -9.81
C PHE A 88 27.07 -36.57 -10.01
N CYS A 89 27.50 -36.38 -11.22
CA CYS A 89 28.65 -35.59 -11.62
C CYS A 89 28.21 -34.47 -12.53
N PHE A 90 28.40 -33.22 -12.08
CA PHE A 90 27.98 -32.02 -12.80
C PHE A 90 29.18 -31.33 -13.41
N TYR A 91 29.12 -31.04 -14.68
CA TYR A 91 30.16 -30.34 -15.43
C TYR A 91 29.59 -29.16 -16.21
N LYS A 92 30.28 -28.02 -16.11
CA LYS A 92 30.04 -26.84 -16.93
C LYS A 92 31.33 -26.06 -17.11
N GLU A 93 31.61 -25.64 -18.35
CA GLU A 93 32.79 -24.84 -18.65
C GLU A 93 32.87 -23.58 -17.81
N GLY A 94 34.02 -23.34 -17.19
CA GLY A 94 34.26 -22.21 -16.27
C GLY A 94 33.82 -22.46 -14.83
N TYR A 95 33.35 -23.66 -14.48
CA TYR A 95 32.96 -24.05 -13.12
C TYR A 95 33.77 -25.25 -12.63
N GLU A 96 33.98 -25.33 -11.33
CA GLU A 96 34.60 -26.50 -10.67
C GLU A 96 33.71 -27.72 -10.88
N TYR A 97 34.30 -28.86 -11.13
CA TYR A 97 33.59 -30.14 -11.22
C TYR A 97 32.91 -30.45 -9.87
N LEU A 98 31.65 -30.84 -9.88
CA LEU A 98 30.87 -31.10 -8.67
C LEU A 98 30.35 -32.53 -8.67
N GLU A 99 30.68 -33.28 -7.63
CA GLU A 99 30.09 -34.59 -7.37
C GLU A 99 29.12 -34.55 -6.20
N LYS A 100 28.03 -35.32 -6.33
CA LYS A 100 27.07 -35.50 -5.26
C LYS A 100 26.51 -36.92 -5.27
N VAL A 101 26.59 -37.58 -4.12
CA VAL A 101 26.03 -38.90 -3.90
C VAL A 101 24.61 -38.77 -3.37
N VAL A 102 23.67 -39.46 -3.98
CA VAL A 102 22.25 -39.42 -3.63
C VAL A 102 21.67 -40.83 -3.61
N GLU A 103 20.97 -41.15 -2.54
CA GLU A 103 20.19 -42.39 -2.43
C GLU A 103 18.82 -42.15 -3.10
N VAL A 104 18.55 -42.88 -4.17
CA VAL A 104 17.26 -42.89 -4.89
C VAL A 104 16.46 -44.09 -4.42
N LYS A 105 15.35 -43.84 -3.71
CA LYS A 105 14.51 -44.96 -3.19
C LYS A 105 13.55 -45.48 -4.27
N THR A 106 13.35 -46.78 -4.27
CA THR A 106 12.35 -47.43 -5.12
C THR A 106 10.94 -47.14 -4.64
N PHE A 107 10.10 -46.54 -5.48
CA PHE A 107 8.71 -46.27 -5.12
C PHE A 107 7.76 -47.13 -5.97
N LYS A 108 7.02 -48.00 -5.31
CA LYS A 108 6.14 -48.99 -5.96
C LYS A 108 4.89 -48.45 -6.68
N LYS A 109 4.54 -47.15 -6.61
CA LYS A 109 3.20 -46.68 -7.06
C LYS A 109 3.06 -45.26 -7.64
N LEU A 110 4.08 -44.53 -7.99
CA LEU A 110 3.91 -43.20 -8.58
C LEU A 110 4.80 -43.05 -9.82
N GLU A 111 4.15 -43.14 -10.98
CA GLU A 111 4.73 -42.84 -12.30
C GLU A 111 4.64 -41.35 -12.56
N GLY A 112 5.73 -40.65 -12.88
CA GLY A 112 5.76 -39.27 -13.28
C GLY A 112 7.06 -38.53 -12.94
N LEU A 113 7.10 -37.25 -13.29
CA LEU A 113 8.20 -36.33 -13.04
C LEU A 113 8.57 -36.27 -11.55
N ARG A 114 9.84 -36.48 -11.23
CA ARG A 114 10.37 -36.38 -9.87
C ARG A 114 11.46 -35.35 -9.81
N PHE A 115 11.31 -34.41 -8.86
CA PHE A 115 12.34 -33.44 -8.54
C PHE A 115 13.44 -34.14 -7.75
N ALA A 116 14.66 -34.16 -8.26
CA ALA A 116 15.76 -34.82 -7.57
C ALA A 116 16.41 -33.87 -6.54
N PHE A 117 17.06 -32.82 -6.97
CA PHE A 117 17.70 -31.84 -6.09
C PHE A 117 18.38 -30.72 -6.90
N ASN A 118 18.62 -29.61 -6.22
CA ASN A 118 19.39 -28.49 -6.76
C ASN A 118 20.84 -28.55 -6.30
N VAL A 119 21.75 -28.06 -7.13
CA VAL A 119 23.19 -28.01 -6.82
C VAL A 119 23.75 -26.59 -7.04
N ASN A 120 24.76 -26.22 -6.26
CA ASN A 120 25.47 -24.95 -6.39
C ASN A 120 26.90 -25.22 -6.90
N MET A 121 27.23 -24.75 -8.10
CA MET A 121 28.55 -24.91 -8.71
C MET A 121 29.41 -23.67 -8.46
N LYS A 122 30.67 -23.85 -8.15
CA LYS A 122 31.66 -22.77 -7.95
C LYS A 122 32.36 -22.45 -9.26
N ARG A 123 32.58 -21.17 -9.52
CA ARG A 123 33.40 -20.74 -10.68
C ARG A 123 34.87 -20.99 -10.44
N ILE A 124 35.56 -21.45 -11.45
CA ILE A 124 37.02 -21.51 -11.47
C ILE A 124 37.56 -20.08 -11.46
N ALA A 125 38.34 -19.72 -10.45
CA ALA A 125 38.92 -18.40 -10.32
C ALA A 125 40.05 -18.25 -11.38
N LYS A 126 39.80 -17.57 -12.47
CA LYS A 126 40.84 -17.08 -13.36
C LYS A 126 41.40 -15.78 -12.76
N GLU A 127 42.61 -15.81 -12.22
CA GLU A 127 43.35 -14.60 -11.91
C GLU A 127 43.79 -13.90 -13.18
N HIS A 128 43.09 -12.86 -13.59
CA HIS A 128 43.57 -11.88 -14.55
C HIS A 128 44.15 -10.69 -13.77
N ARG A 129 45.48 -10.59 -13.72
CA ARG A 129 46.14 -9.32 -13.36
C ARG A 129 45.90 -8.35 -14.53
N LEU A 130 44.93 -7.47 -14.36
CA LEU A 130 44.75 -6.32 -15.25
C LEU A 130 45.62 -5.18 -14.72
N ASN A 131 46.50 -4.66 -15.59
CA ASN A 131 47.15 -3.39 -15.35
C ASN A 131 46.11 -2.29 -15.18
N ASP A 132 46.33 -1.38 -14.20
CA ASP A 132 45.40 -0.28 -13.89
C ASP A 132 45.17 0.60 -15.12
N VAL A 133 44.14 0.36 -15.86
CA VAL A 133 43.57 1.30 -16.81
C VAL A 133 42.57 2.19 -16.08
N VAL A 134 42.98 3.41 -15.74
CA VAL A 134 42.06 4.40 -15.17
C VAL A 134 41.14 4.88 -16.28
N VAL A 135 40.09 4.14 -16.55
CA VAL A 135 39.00 4.58 -17.40
C VAL A 135 38.09 5.48 -16.55
N LYS A 136 38.18 6.78 -16.77
CA LYS A 136 37.19 7.76 -16.28
C LYS A 136 35.88 7.62 -17.08
N ALA A 137 35.25 6.45 -17.03
CA ALA A 137 33.94 6.26 -17.65
C ALA A 137 32.86 6.68 -16.66
N THR A 138 31.86 7.41 -17.11
CA THR A 138 30.64 7.68 -16.36
C THR A 138 29.99 6.34 -16.04
N LYS A 139 29.74 6.05 -14.77
CA LYS A 139 29.14 4.76 -14.35
C LYS A 139 27.75 4.63 -14.96
N ILE A 140 27.49 3.50 -15.63
CA ILE A 140 26.18 3.19 -16.21
C ILE A 140 25.18 3.10 -15.05
N LYS A 141 24.08 3.86 -15.14
CA LYS A 141 23.05 3.93 -14.08
C LYS A 141 22.21 2.67 -14.00
N PHE A 142 21.79 2.12 -15.16
CA PHE A 142 21.04 0.88 -15.21
C PHE A 142 21.29 0.12 -16.53
N TYR A 143 21.06 -1.19 -16.49
CA TYR A 143 21.16 -2.08 -17.65
C TYR A 143 20.31 -3.33 -17.43
N HIS A 144 19.95 -4.03 -18.51
CA HIS A 144 19.29 -5.31 -18.45
C HIS A 144 20.29 -6.46 -18.47
N ARG A 145 20.03 -7.47 -17.64
CA ARG A 145 20.73 -8.75 -17.66
C ARG A 145 19.68 -9.85 -17.75
N GLY A 146 19.42 -10.35 -18.96
CA GLY A 146 18.25 -11.20 -19.21
C GLY A 146 16.96 -10.46 -18.88
N ASP A 147 16.10 -11.05 -18.06
CA ASP A 147 14.83 -10.49 -17.62
C ASP A 147 14.95 -9.54 -16.41
N THR A 148 16.18 -9.37 -15.89
CA THR A 148 16.45 -8.56 -14.70
C THR A 148 16.92 -7.16 -15.08
N LEU A 149 16.26 -6.13 -14.56
CA LEU A 149 16.71 -4.76 -14.63
C LEU A 149 17.64 -4.47 -13.44
N VAL A 150 18.87 -4.03 -13.73
CA VAL A 150 19.90 -3.81 -12.70
C VAL A 150 20.24 -2.33 -12.65
N TYR A 151 20.11 -1.71 -11.49
CA TYR A 151 20.53 -0.34 -11.19
C TYR A 151 21.82 -0.34 -10.38
N ASN A 152 22.82 0.43 -10.79
CA ASN A 152 24.10 0.56 -10.11
C ASN A 152 24.03 1.68 -9.06
N ALA A 153 24.01 1.35 -7.77
CA ALA A 153 23.84 2.33 -6.71
C ALA A 153 24.93 3.43 -6.70
N ASP A 154 26.17 3.06 -7.02
CA ASP A 154 27.29 4.01 -7.03
C ASP A 154 27.25 5.00 -8.21
N ALA A 155 26.29 4.87 -9.13
CA ALA A 155 26.11 5.80 -10.24
C ALA A 155 25.20 6.99 -9.89
N PHE A 156 24.57 6.98 -8.71
CA PHE A 156 23.69 8.04 -8.23
C PHE A 156 24.43 8.91 -7.20
N VAL A 157 24.30 10.22 -7.34
CA VAL A 157 24.87 11.19 -6.37
C VAL A 157 23.79 11.44 -5.31
N LEU A 158 24.09 11.05 -4.09
CA LEU A 158 23.20 11.20 -2.94
C LEU A 158 23.92 11.97 -1.83
N SER A 159 23.16 12.68 -0.97
CA SER A 159 23.73 13.36 0.20
C SER A 159 24.29 12.36 1.21
N GLU A 160 25.22 12.84 2.02
CA GLU A 160 25.73 12.09 3.15
C GLU A 160 24.62 11.78 4.16
N GLY A 161 24.55 10.52 4.60
CA GLY A 161 23.49 10.06 5.47
C GLY A 161 22.27 9.52 4.75
N SER A 162 22.18 9.64 3.43
CA SER A 162 21.05 9.14 2.63
C SER A 162 20.78 7.66 2.88
N MET A 163 19.51 7.32 3.00
CA MET A 163 19.04 5.95 3.16
C MET A 163 18.56 5.37 1.84
N LEU A 164 18.08 4.14 1.87
CA LEU A 164 17.64 3.41 0.69
C LEU A 164 16.48 4.11 -0.03
N ASP A 165 15.58 4.76 0.69
CA ASP A 165 14.46 5.51 0.11
C ASP A 165 14.94 6.58 -0.88
N ASN A 166 15.99 7.33 -0.52
CA ASN A 166 16.57 8.36 -1.40
C ASN A 166 17.24 7.76 -2.63
N LEU A 167 17.86 6.60 -2.48
CA LEU A 167 18.42 5.88 -3.62
C LEU A 167 17.29 5.44 -4.56
N ILE A 168 16.21 4.86 -4.04
CA ILE A 168 15.08 4.40 -4.86
C ILE A 168 14.39 5.57 -5.56
N LYS A 169 14.15 6.69 -4.88
CA LYS A 169 13.61 7.91 -5.51
C LYS A 169 14.50 8.48 -6.62
N SER A 170 15.80 8.20 -6.57
CA SER A 170 16.76 8.63 -7.59
C SER A 170 16.83 7.67 -8.79
N ILE A 171 16.23 6.49 -8.69
CA ILE A 171 16.23 5.47 -9.75
C ILE A 171 15.28 5.86 -10.87
N PRO A 172 15.70 5.82 -12.14
CA PRO A 172 14.85 6.07 -13.28
C PRO A 172 13.66 5.11 -13.34
N GLY A 173 12.44 5.66 -13.43
CA GLY A 173 11.21 4.89 -13.52
C GLY A 173 10.73 4.28 -12.19
N ALA A 174 11.40 4.57 -11.07
CA ALA A 174 10.91 4.18 -9.75
C ALA A 174 10.09 5.31 -9.11
N GLU A 175 8.98 4.93 -8.52
CA GLU A 175 8.10 5.76 -7.69
C GLU A 175 8.06 5.18 -6.29
N LEU A 176 8.15 6.02 -5.29
CA LEU A 176 8.02 5.65 -3.90
C LEU A 176 7.02 6.59 -3.24
N ASN A 177 5.89 6.03 -2.80
CA ASN A 177 4.90 6.79 -2.05
C ASN A 177 5.24 6.84 -0.56
N ASP A 178 4.45 7.63 0.17
CA ASP A 178 4.66 7.89 1.59
C ASP A 178 4.41 6.67 2.49
N ASN A 179 3.66 5.69 1.99
CA ASN A 179 3.40 4.43 2.69
C ASN A 179 4.48 3.36 2.40
N GLY A 180 5.58 3.71 1.73
CA GLY A 180 6.64 2.77 1.36
C GLY A 180 6.28 1.83 0.20
N GLU A 181 5.19 2.11 -0.53
CA GLU A 181 4.86 1.36 -1.74
C GLU A 181 5.77 1.83 -2.88
N ILE A 182 6.38 0.86 -3.54
CA ILE A 182 7.31 1.09 -4.64
C ILE A 182 6.62 0.67 -5.94
N LYS A 183 6.69 1.51 -6.95
CA LYS A 183 6.38 1.12 -8.33
C LYS A 183 7.64 1.29 -9.17
N VAL A 184 7.84 0.39 -10.12
CA VAL A 184 8.91 0.52 -11.11
C VAL A 184 8.27 0.42 -12.49
N ASN A 185 8.40 1.51 -13.26
CA ASN A 185 7.76 1.67 -14.57
C ASN A 185 6.24 1.43 -14.52
N GLY A 186 5.57 2.02 -13.54
CA GLY A 186 4.13 1.93 -13.33
C GLY A 186 3.62 0.57 -12.81
N ARG A 187 4.51 -0.43 -12.62
CA ARG A 187 4.16 -1.72 -12.01
C ARG A 187 4.54 -1.71 -10.54
N LYS A 188 3.57 -2.09 -9.68
CA LYS A 188 3.80 -2.24 -8.25
C LYS A 188 4.80 -3.35 -7.96
N VAL A 189 5.73 -3.08 -7.05
CA VAL A 189 6.66 -4.06 -6.51
C VAL A 189 5.94 -4.82 -5.39
N ASP A 190 5.80 -6.14 -5.56
CA ASP A 190 5.12 -7.00 -4.58
C ASP A 190 5.95 -7.17 -3.31
N ALA A 191 7.29 -7.25 -3.43
CA ALA A 191 8.18 -7.36 -2.28
C ALA A 191 9.51 -6.64 -2.49
N LEU A 192 9.98 -5.95 -1.44
CA LEU A 192 11.32 -5.39 -1.35
C LEU A 192 12.23 -6.40 -0.64
N LEU A 193 13.22 -6.91 -1.38
CA LEU A 193 14.13 -7.93 -0.89
C LEU A 193 15.46 -7.32 -0.45
N LEU A 194 16.12 -7.96 0.52
CA LEU A 194 17.48 -7.67 0.91
C LEU A 194 18.36 -8.91 0.67
N ASN A 195 19.28 -8.83 -0.30
CA ASN A 195 20.10 -9.95 -0.76
C ASN A 195 19.23 -11.21 -1.04
N GLY A 196 18.18 -11.04 -1.85
CA GLY A 196 17.30 -12.11 -2.32
C GLY A 196 16.17 -12.54 -1.36
N GLU A 197 16.09 -11.97 -0.14
CA GLU A 197 15.09 -12.36 0.85
C GLU A 197 14.22 -11.21 1.32
N ASP A 198 12.91 -11.44 1.37
CA ASP A 198 11.94 -10.55 2.02
C ASP A 198 12.10 -10.66 3.54
N PHE A 199 12.96 -9.80 4.09
CA PHE A 199 13.31 -9.85 5.49
C PHE A 199 12.27 -9.17 6.38
N PHE A 200 11.75 -8.02 5.95
CA PHE A 200 10.84 -7.21 6.77
C PHE A 200 9.36 -7.51 6.55
N LYS A 201 9.03 -8.62 5.90
CA LYS A 201 7.67 -9.12 5.65
C LYS A 201 6.70 -8.02 5.19
N GLY A 202 7.06 -7.34 4.08
CA GLY A 202 6.24 -6.28 3.49
C GLY A 202 6.28 -4.92 4.20
N LYS A 203 6.98 -4.79 5.33
CA LYS A 203 7.22 -3.50 5.99
C LYS A 203 8.40 -2.77 5.35
N ASN A 204 8.23 -2.38 4.09
CA ASN A 204 9.28 -1.75 3.28
C ASN A 204 9.88 -0.52 3.94
N GLN A 205 9.08 0.27 4.67
CA GLN A 205 9.51 1.49 5.34
C GLN A 205 10.71 1.26 6.26
N ILE A 206 10.75 0.16 7.01
CA ILE A 206 11.85 -0.14 7.92
C ILE A 206 13.17 -0.24 7.15
N LEU A 207 13.17 -0.95 6.02
CA LEU A 207 14.38 -1.07 5.20
C LEU A 207 14.71 0.25 4.48
N LEU A 208 13.69 0.92 3.95
CA LEU A 208 13.82 2.17 3.22
C LEU A 208 14.45 3.28 4.08
N GLU A 209 13.99 3.41 5.30
CA GLU A 209 14.36 4.51 6.20
C GLU A 209 15.65 4.23 7.00
N ASN A 210 16.07 2.98 7.14
CA ASN A 210 17.16 2.61 8.03
C ASN A 210 18.38 1.99 7.35
N LEU A 211 18.25 1.50 6.10
CA LEU A 211 19.41 0.98 5.38
C LEU A 211 20.16 2.10 4.67
N PRO A 212 21.41 2.41 5.07
CA PRO A 212 22.18 3.46 4.40
C PRO A 212 22.46 3.14 2.93
N ALA A 213 22.22 4.12 2.05
CA ALA A 213 22.39 3.96 0.61
C ALA A 213 23.82 3.56 0.21
N TYR A 214 24.85 4.02 0.95
CA TYR A 214 26.25 3.69 0.68
C TYR A 214 26.58 2.20 0.80
N MET A 215 25.76 1.43 1.53
CA MET A 215 25.92 -0.02 1.69
C MET A 215 25.45 -0.81 0.46
N VAL A 216 24.62 -0.21 -0.36
CA VAL A 216 24.01 -0.85 -1.53
C VAL A 216 25.02 -0.92 -2.68
N LYS A 217 25.16 -2.10 -3.28
CA LYS A 217 25.94 -2.32 -4.50
C LYS A 217 25.11 -2.06 -5.74
N ASN A 218 23.99 -2.74 -5.82
CA ASN A 218 23.02 -2.61 -6.92
C ASN A 218 21.61 -2.97 -6.43
N ILE A 219 20.64 -2.53 -7.19
CA ILE A 219 19.25 -2.91 -7.02
C ILE A 219 18.82 -3.66 -8.28
N LYS A 220 18.24 -4.85 -8.11
CA LYS A 220 17.73 -5.67 -9.19
C LYS A 220 16.21 -5.68 -9.15
N VAL A 221 15.56 -5.58 -10.30
CA VAL A 221 14.11 -5.66 -10.43
C VAL A 221 13.77 -6.76 -11.43
N TYR A 222 12.97 -7.75 -11.00
CA TYR A 222 12.66 -8.93 -11.80
C TYR A 222 11.41 -9.66 -11.29
N ASP A 223 10.86 -10.55 -12.12
CA ASP A 223 9.82 -11.48 -11.70
C ASP A 223 10.45 -12.69 -10.99
N ARG A 224 10.24 -12.79 -9.66
CA ARG A 224 10.73 -13.89 -8.86
C ARG A 224 9.85 -15.12 -9.07
N LYS A 225 10.41 -16.16 -9.62
CA LYS A 225 9.75 -17.43 -9.88
C LYS A 225 10.23 -18.49 -8.88
N ASP A 226 9.67 -18.50 -7.70
CA ASP A 226 9.82 -19.59 -6.74
C ASP A 226 8.61 -20.52 -6.87
N SER A 227 8.81 -21.77 -7.27
CA SER A 227 7.74 -22.71 -7.55
C SER A 227 6.78 -22.89 -6.37
N PHE A 228 7.29 -22.98 -5.14
CA PHE A 228 6.45 -23.08 -3.95
C PHE A 228 5.56 -21.84 -3.79
N SER A 229 6.15 -20.66 -3.87
CA SER A 229 5.38 -19.40 -3.74
C SER A 229 4.39 -19.20 -4.88
N MET A 230 4.78 -19.51 -6.13
CA MET A 230 3.89 -19.39 -7.29
C MET A 230 2.65 -20.25 -7.16
N LEU A 231 2.80 -21.50 -6.76
CA LEU A 231 1.70 -22.45 -6.64
C LEU A 231 0.87 -22.16 -5.39
N LYS A 232 1.53 -21.94 -4.25
CA LYS A 232 0.89 -21.62 -2.96
C LYS A 232 0.06 -20.32 -3.03
N ASP A 233 0.63 -19.28 -3.60
CA ASP A 233 -0.02 -17.97 -3.68
C ASP A 233 -0.92 -17.84 -4.92
N LYS A 234 -1.05 -18.91 -5.71
CA LYS A 234 -1.87 -18.94 -6.92
C LYS A 234 -1.46 -17.84 -7.92
N LYS A 235 -0.16 -17.50 -7.95
CA LYS A 235 0.43 -16.48 -8.82
C LYS A 235 1.38 -17.09 -9.85
N PRO A 236 0.88 -17.58 -10.97
CA PRO A 236 1.68 -18.28 -11.98
C PRO A 236 2.73 -17.36 -12.63
N GLU A 237 2.50 -16.06 -12.66
CA GLU A 237 3.47 -15.05 -13.15
C GLU A 237 4.63 -14.80 -12.19
N GLY A 238 4.52 -15.22 -10.93
CA GLY A 238 5.46 -14.90 -9.85
C GLY A 238 5.29 -13.51 -9.28
N ASP A 239 6.15 -13.16 -8.32
CA ASP A 239 6.16 -11.84 -7.68
C ASP A 239 7.11 -10.90 -8.41
N TYR A 240 6.67 -9.67 -8.70
CA TYR A 240 7.55 -8.61 -9.20
C TYR A 240 8.30 -7.99 -8.03
N VAL A 241 9.59 -8.25 -7.94
CA VAL A 241 10.39 -7.91 -6.76
C VAL A 241 11.48 -6.90 -7.06
N MET A 242 11.78 -6.08 -6.04
CA MET A 242 12.96 -5.23 -6.02
C MET A 242 13.96 -5.80 -5.01
N ASP A 243 15.11 -6.27 -5.46
CA ASP A 243 16.13 -6.89 -4.62
C ASP A 243 17.33 -5.96 -4.43
N VAL A 244 17.50 -5.50 -3.19
CA VAL A 244 18.60 -4.64 -2.75
C VAL A 244 19.80 -5.50 -2.37
N ASN A 245 20.85 -5.42 -3.17
CA ASN A 245 22.07 -6.20 -2.95
C ASN A 245 23.15 -5.35 -2.29
N LEU A 246 23.65 -5.80 -1.16
CA LEU A 246 24.69 -5.11 -0.41
C LEU A 246 26.09 -5.33 -1.02
N LYS A 247 26.99 -4.37 -0.79
CA LYS A 247 28.42 -4.56 -1.06
C LYS A 247 28.94 -5.70 -0.17
N LYS A 248 29.88 -6.49 -0.68
CA LYS A 248 30.40 -7.71 -0.02
C LYS A 248 30.84 -7.47 1.44
N GLN A 249 31.40 -6.30 1.71
CA GLN A 249 31.86 -5.90 3.06
C GLN A 249 30.71 -5.67 4.07
N TYR A 250 29.45 -5.56 3.60
CA TYR A 250 28.26 -5.35 4.44
C TYR A 250 27.31 -6.55 4.43
N SER A 251 27.67 -7.66 3.79
CA SER A 251 26.80 -8.84 3.63
C SER A 251 26.91 -9.87 4.77
N ILE A 252 27.95 -9.80 5.62
CA ILE A 252 28.15 -10.69 6.78
C ILE A 252 28.68 -9.85 7.94
N GLY A 253 28.11 -10.02 9.14
CA GLY A 253 28.54 -9.34 10.36
C GLY A 253 27.45 -8.50 11.02
N TYR A 254 27.87 -7.41 11.61
CA TYR A 254 26.99 -6.45 12.27
C TYR A 254 27.11 -5.11 11.56
N ILE A 255 25.98 -4.54 11.18
CA ILE A 255 25.91 -3.19 10.64
C ILE A 255 24.85 -2.42 11.39
N GLY A 256 25.04 -1.12 11.49
CA GLY A 256 24.01 -0.27 12.07
C GLY A 256 24.38 1.18 12.07
N ASN A 257 23.42 1.96 12.51
CA ASN A 257 23.54 3.39 12.69
C ASN A 257 22.80 3.84 13.97
N ALA A 258 23.31 4.90 14.56
CA ALA A 258 22.66 5.61 15.64
C ALA A 258 22.68 7.10 15.32
N GLU A 259 21.59 7.79 15.55
CA GLU A 259 21.43 9.22 15.29
C GLU A 259 20.75 9.87 16.49
N VAL A 260 21.33 10.97 16.96
CA VAL A 260 20.74 11.81 18.00
C VAL A 260 20.81 13.26 17.58
N GLY A 261 19.75 14.01 17.83
CA GLY A 261 19.68 15.40 17.47
C GLY A 261 18.80 16.23 18.40
N MET A 262 19.16 17.50 18.52
CA MET A 262 18.41 18.50 19.27
C MET A 262 18.30 19.77 18.43
N GLY A 263 17.14 20.41 18.50
CA GLY A 263 16.85 21.60 17.70
C GLY A 263 16.12 22.68 18.45
N SER A 264 15.90 23.80 17.77
CA SER A 264 15.05 24.88 18.25
C SER A 264 13.61 24.41 18.42
N LYS A 265 12.83 25.11 19.27
CA LYS A 265 11.42 24.79 19.57
C LYS A 265 11.23 23.37 20.09
N ASP A 266 12.11 22.93 20.98
CA ASP A 266 12.10 21.61 21.64
C ASP A 266 12.07 20.42 20.67
N ARG A 267 12.65 20.59 19.46
CA ARG A 267 12.75 19.49 18.48
C ARG A 267 13.84 18.51 18.89
N TYR A 268 13.50 17.23 18.81
CA TYR A 268 14.44 16.15 19.11
C TYR A 268 14.31 14.99 18.15
N LEU A 269 15.39 14.25 18.01
CA LEU A 269 15.51 13.03 17.23
C LEU A 269 16.44 12.05 17.94
N ALA A 270 16.01 10.79 18.07
CA ALA A 270 16.86 9.69 18.48
C ALA A 270 16.47 8.44 17.70
N ARG A 271 17.41 7.89 16.91
CA ARG A 271 17.22 6.70 16.10
C ARG A 271 18.31 5.70 16.33
N LEU A 272 17.92 4.44 16.26
CA LEU A 272 18.82 3.31 16.25
C LEU A 272 18.37 2.29 15.21
N PHE A 273 19.29 1.81 14.41
CA PHE A 273 19.11 0.64 13.56
C PHE A 273 20.33 -0.27 13.70
N ALA A 274 20.12 -1.53 13.99
CA ALA A 274 21.17 -2.53 14.05
C ALA A 274 20.72 -3.80 13.34
N LEU A 275 21.56 -4.36 12.49
CA LEU A 275 21.30 -5.55 11.71
C LEU A 275 22.47 -6.52 11.83
N ARG A 276 22.19 -7.74 12.27
CA ARG A 276 23.11 -8.86 12.29
C ARG A 276 22.83 -9.80 11.13
N PHE A 277 23.85 -10.10 10.36
CA PHE A 277 23.83 -11.09 9.29
C PHE A 277 24.67 -12.31 9.62
N THR A 278 24.14 -13.49 9.36
CA THR A 278 24.88 -14.74 9.27
C THR A 278 24.39 -15.52 8.04
N ASP A 279 25.03 -16.64 7.73
CA ASP A 279 24.62 -17.51 6.63
C ASP A 279 23.22 -18.12 6.86
N ALA A 280 22.80 -18.28 8.13
CA ALA A 280 21.57 -18.94 8.51
C ALA A 280 20.52 -18.00 9.15
N SER A 281 20.89 -16.79 9.50
CA SER A 281 19.99 -15.88 10.21
C SER A 281 20.26 -14.40 9.93
N ARG A 282 19.22 -13.60 10.01
CA ARG A 282 19.24 -12.14 10.01
C ARG A 282 18.36 -11.65 11.13
N ILE A 283 18.84 -10.73 11.93
CA ILE A 283 18.11 -10.14 13.05
C ILE A 283 18.32 -8.64 12.98
N GLY A 284 17.23 -7.87 12.82
CA GLY A 284 17.21 -6.42 12.84
C GLY A 284 16.54 -5.89 14.09
N ILE A 285 17.10 -4.84 14.67
CA ILE A 285 16.50 -4.07 15.77
C ILE A 285 16.48 -2.61 15.34
N TYR A 286 15.39 -1.93 15.61
CA TYR A 286 15.23 -0.53 15.25
C TYR A 286 14.44 0.26 16.30
N SER A 287 14.73 1.55 16.40
CA SER A 287 13.92 2.52 17.15
C SER A 287 13.96 3.90 16.46
N ASN A 288 12.88 4.68 16.64
CA ASN A 288 12.78 6.06 16.16
C ASN A 288 11.94 6.86 17.17
N PHE A 289 12.56 7.79 17.85
CA PHE A 289 11.93 8.72 18.79
C PHE A 289 12.13 10.13 18.28
N ASN A 290 11.06 10.82 17.93
CA ASN A 290 11.15 12.18 17.43
C ASN A 290 9.83 12.94 17.57
N ASN A 291 9.90 14.28 17.42
CA ASN A 291 8.75 15.18 17.30
C ASN A 291 8.87 16.05 16.02
N LEU A 292 9.35 15.48 14.94
CA LEU A 292 9.62 16.14 13.66
C LEU A 292 8.61 15.77 12.57
N ASN A 293 7.47 15.19 12.92
CA ASN A 293 6.55 14.54 11.99
C ASN A 293 7.25 13.49 11.09
N ASP A 294 8.31 12.88 11.61
CA ASP A 294 9.26 12.15 10.83
C ASP A 294 9.03 10.65 10.99
N THR A 295 8.17 10.15 10.16
CA THR A 295 8.17 8.72 9.83
C THR A 295 9.34 8.38 8.90
N ARG A 296 10.05 9.37 8.37
CA ARG A 296 11.20 9.33 7.48
C ARG A 296 12.28 10.26 7.99
N LYS A 297 13.40 10.33 7.30
CA LYS A 297 14.48 11.23 7.62
C LYS A 297 14.21 12.66 7.21
N PRO A 298 14.35 13.63 8.08
CA PRO A 298 14.34 15.03 7.70
C PRO A 298 15.57 15.39 6.89
N GLY A 299 15.43 16.30 5.94
CA GLY A 299 16.51 16.94 5.23
C GLY A 299 17.29 16.12 4.21
N GLU A 300 16.88 14.90 3.91
CA GLU A 300 17.48 14.11 2.85
C GLU A 300 16.76 14.33 1.53
N ASN A 301 17.25 15.31 0.76
CA ASN A 301 17.01 15.48 -0.67
C ASN A 301 15.61 15.30 -1.19
N THR A 302 14.65 15.51 -0.44
CA THR A 302 13.34 15.47 -0.98
C THR A 302 12.65 16.70 -0.61
N SER A 303 12.19 17.31 -1.60
CA SER A 303 11.24 18.36 -1.54
C SER A 303 10.21 18.06 -0.45
N TRP A 304 10.32 18.70 0.67
CA TRP A 304 9.20 18.95 1.52
C TRP A 304 8.26 19.84 0.70
N THR A 305 7.26 19.25 0.09
CA THR A 305 6.24 19.99 -0.65
C THR A 305 5.06 20.21 0.28
N PRO A 306 4.39 21.38 0.29
CA PRO A 306 3.24 21.65 1.13
C PRO A 306 2.14 20.58 1.03
N ASP A 307 1.91 20.06 -0.17
CA ASP A 307 0.97 19.01 -0.47
C ASP A 307 1.35 17.60 0.06
N LYS A 308 2.60 17.43 0.53
CA LYS A 308 3.13 16.17 1.07
C LYS A 308 3.55 16.25 2.54
N MET A 309 3.39 17.39 3.15
CA MET A 309 3.66 17.54 4.58
C MET A 309 2.64 16.75 5.37
N PRO A 310 3.06 15.96 6.36
CA PRO A 310 2.12 15.38 7.32
C PRO A 310 1.30 16.47 7.99
N HIS A 311 -0.01 16.28 8.05
CA HIS A 311 -0.90 17.19 8.76
C HIS A 311 -0.68 17.07 10.28
N GLY A 312 -0.80 18.17 10.99
CA GLY A 312 -0.64 18.22 12.43
C GLY A 312 0.81 18.22 12.90
N LEU A 313 0.98 18.24 14.20
CA LEU A 313 2.25 18.07 14.91
C LEU A 313 2.27 16.67 15.51
N GLN A 314 3.25 15.85 15.12
CA GLN A 314 3.34 14.48 15.55
C GLN A 314 4.61 14.22 16.36
N SER A 315 4.44 13.61 17.53
CA SER A 315 5.51 13.01 18.32
C SER A 315 5.39 11.49 18.24
N GLN A 316 6.47 10.83 17.89
CA GLN A 316 6.51 9.39 17.68
C GLN A 316 7.59 8.74 18.53
N LYS A 317 7.25 7.60 19.16
CA LYS A 317 8.16 6.73 19.87
C LYS A 317 7.88 5.30 19.42
N MET A 318 8.79 4.72 18.64
CA MET A 318 8.62 3.37 18.11
C MET A 318 9.87 2.54 18.28
N GLY A 319 9.69 1.23 18.40
CA GLY A 319 10.77 0.28 18.41
C GLY A 319 10.28 -1.11 18.07
N GLY A 320 11.17 -1.93 17.55
CA GLY A 320 10.82 -3.29 17.17
C GLY A 320 12.01 -4.11 16.72
N PHE A 321 11.71 -5.34 16.40
CA PHE A 321 12.70 -6.27 15.86
C PHE A 321 12.09 -7.11 14.73
N ASP A 322 12.95 -7.53 13.81
CA ASP A 322 12.64 -8.45 12.72
C ASP A 322 13.63 -9.62 12.73
N TYR A 323 13.15 -10.81 12.38
CA TYR A 323 14.02 -11.97 12.24
C TYR A 323 13.73 -12.76 10.96
N LEU A 324 14.79 -13.37 10.43
CA LEU A 324 14.76 -14.39 9.40
C LEU A 324 15.74 -15.49 9.78
N ILE A 325 15.28 -16.72 9.90
CA ILE A 325 16.06 -17.90 10.25
C ILE A 325 15.86 -18.96 9.17
N LYS A 326 16.97 -19.43 8.61
CA LYS A 326 17.04 -20.56 7.68
C LYS A 326 17.98 -21.60 8.28
N PRO A 327 17.47 -22.64 8.95
CA PRO A 327 18.33 -23.68 9.51
C PRO A 327 19.17 -24.33 8.41
N LYS A 328 20.42 -24.61 8.72
CA LYS A 328 21.34 -25.27 7.79
C LYS A 328 20.81 -26.67 7.45
N HIS A 329 20.99 -27.08 6.20
CA HIS A 329 20.57 -28.39 5.69
C HIS A 329 19.06 -28.64 5.66
N THR A 330 18.24 -27.58 5.77
CA THR A 330 16.80 -27.66 5.61
C THR A 330 16.32 -26.68 4.56
N THR A 331 15.12 -26.92 4.03
CA THR A 331 14.40 -25.96 3.16
C THR A 331 13.45 -25.08 3.95
N HIS A 332 13.42 -25.25 5.29
CA HIS A 332 12.55 -24.49 6.19
C HIS A 332 12.99 -23.04 6.31
N LYS A 333 12.01 -22.16 6.56
CA LYS A 333 12.22 -20.73 6.69
C LYS A 333 11.27 -20.15 7.72
N PHE A 334 11.81 -19.44 8.69
CA PHE A 334 11.07 -18.76 9.74
C PHE A 334 11.37 -17.28 9.68
N LYS A 335 10.37 -16.47 9.48
CA LYS A 335 10.49 -15.01 9.50
C LYS A 335 9.36 -14.38 10.29
N GLY A 336 9.62 -13.23 10.87
CA GLY A 336 8.62 -12.50 11.61
C GLY A 336 9.14 -11.20 12.17
N ASN A 337 8.24 -10.44 12.75
CA ASN A 337 8.52 -9.16 13.37
C ASN A 337 7.62 -8.93 14.58
N ALA A 338 8.08 -8.08 15.48
CA ALA A 338 7.26 -7.48 16.52
C ALA A 338 7.65 -6.02 16.69
N GLY A 339 6.68 -5.16 16.93
CA GLY A 339 6.89 -3.73 17.08
C GLY A 339 5.89 -3.09 18.03
N LEU A 340 6.38 -2.08 18.75
CA LEU A 340 5.62 -1.20 19.61
C LEU A 340 5.69 0.21 19.03
N SER A 341 4.59 0.96 19.09
CA SER A 341 4.60 2.38 18.77
C SER A 341 3.66 3.16 19.69
N TYR A 342 4.08 4.37 20.02
CA TYR A 342 3.27 5.37 20.66
C TYR A 342 3.35 6.65 19.83
N ILE A 343 2.20 7.15 19.40
CA ILE A 343 2.08 8.34 18.54
C ILE A 343 1.14 9.32 19.22
N ASP A 344 1.62 10.54 19.46
CA ASP A 344 0.83 11.68 19.94
C ASP A 344 0.74 12.69 18.80
N THR A 345 -0.48 13.00 18.37
CA THR A 345 -0.76 13.88 17.24
C THR A 345 -1.63 15.04 17.70
N ASP A 346 -1.20 16.25 17.41
CA ASP A 346 -1.92 17.51 17.64
C ASP A 346 -2.27 18.13 16.28
N ASN A 347 -3.57 18.10 15.94
CA ASN A 347 -4.09 18.60 14.67
C ASN A 347 -4.90 19.86 14.90
N TYR A 348 -4.59 20.88 14.12
CA TYR A 348 -5.43 22.05 13.92
C TYR A 348 -5.72 22.22 12.45
N SER A 349 -6.98 22.40 12.08
CA SER A 349 -7.34 22.71 10.70
C SER A 349 -8.46 23.72 10.61
N GLU A 350 -8.42 24.51 9.55
CA GLU A 350 -9.49 25.40 9.12
C GLU A 350 -9.95 24.99 7.73
N THR A 351 -11.25 24.77 7.59
CA THR A 351 -11.85 24.34 6.35
C THR A 351 -12.84 25.37 5.84
N THR A 352 -12.73 25.71 4.59
CA THR A 352 -13.72 26.47 3.81
C THR A 352 -14.32 25.50 2.79
N ALA A 353 -15.64 25.43 2.73
CA ALA A 353 -16.30 24.59 1.73
C ALA A 353 -17.43 25.37 1.06
N GLU A 354 -17.62 25.05 -0.23
CA GLU A 354 -18.77 25.48 -1.03
C GLU A 354 -19.49 24.21 -1.48
N SER A 355 -20.77 24.10 -1.14
CA SER A 355 -21.63 23.00 -1.57
C SER A 355 -22.48 23.46 -2.75
N TYR A 356 -22.43 22.69 -3.85
CA TYR A 356 -23.16 23.00 -5.07
C TYR A 356 -24.60 22.52 -4.97
N LEU A 357 -25.54 23.46 -4.98
CA LEU A 357 -26.98 23.22 -4.90
C LEU A 357 -27.71 23.85 -6.10
N ASP A 358 -28.86 23.29 -6.49
CA ASP A 358 -29.71 23.91 -7.49
C ASP A 358 -30.33 25.14 -6.84
N GLY A 359 -30.22 26.34 -7.40
CA GLY A 359 -30.67 27.59 -6.78
C GLY A 359 -29.59 28.35 -6.00
N GLY A 360 -28.33 27.95 -6.18
CA GLY A 360 -27.14 28.64 -5.66
C GLY A 360 -26.38 27.90 -4.56
N SER A 361 -25.09 28.11 -4.52
CA SER A 361 -24.20 27.47 -3.56
C SER A 361 -24.47 27.88 -2.11
N THR A 362 -24.18 26.98 -1.17
CA THR A 362 -24.00 27.34 0.25
C THR A 362 -22.54 27.25 0.62
N PHE A 363 -22.14 28.05 1.59
CA PHE A 363 -20.77 28.17 2.03
C PHE A 363 -20.65 27.71 3.48
N SER A 364 -19.52 27.11 3.85
CA SER A 364 -19.24 26.80 5.23
C SER A 364 -17.81 27.16 5.62
N LYS A 365 -17.63 27.53 6.87
CA LYS A 365 -16.32 27.71 7.51
C LYS A 365 -16.30 26.89 8.78
N SER A 366 -15.23 26.13 8.95
CA SER A 366 -15.05 25.33 10.16
C SER A 366 -13.62 25.39 10.66
N ARG A 367 -13.50 25.20 11.97
CA ARG A 367 -12.23 24.99 12.70
C ARG A 367 -12.33 23.67 13.42
N PHE A 368 -11.29 22.88 13.33
CA PHE A 368 -11.16 21.60 14.01
C PHE A 368 -9.83 21.51 14.74
N ASN A 369 -9.89 21.21 16.02
CA ASN A 369 -8.75 20.89 16.86
C ASN A 369 -8.86 19.47 17.36
N SER A 370 -7.79 18.70 17.33
CA SER A 370 -7.79 17.37 17.95
C SER A 370 -6.42 16.98 18.47
N ARG A 371 -6.41 16.30 19.61
CA ARG A 371 -5.24 15.59 20.12
C ARG A 371 -5.58 14.11 20.22
N ASN A 372 -4.71 13.28 19.68
CA ASN A 372 -4.91 11.86 19.58
C ASN A 372 -3.63 11.11 19.99
N ASN A 373 -3.75 10.28 21.04
CA ASN A 373 -2.69 9.43 21.54
C ASN A 373 -2.99 7.99 21.16
N ASN A 374 -2.10 7.35 20.39
CA ASN A 374 -2.22 5.97 19.96
C ASN A 374 -1.04 5.14 20.47
N PHE A 375 -1.34 4.08 21.22
CA PHE A 375 -0.39 3.02 21.50
C PHE A 375 -0.74 1.80 20.63
N SER A 376 0.24 1.19 19.98
CA SER A 376 0.03 -0.05 19.26
C SER A 376 1.15 -1.06 19.49
N PHE A 377 0.74 -2.33 19.57
CA PHE A 377 1.62 -3.49 19.52
C PHE A 377 1.20 -4.38 18.35
N ASN A 378 2.14 -4.72 17.49
CA ASN A 378 1.89 -5.55 16.32
C ASN A 378 2.95 -6.64 16.22
N THR A 379 2.52 -7.87 15.92
CA THR A 379 3.44 -8.97 15.61
C THR A 379 2.87 -9.80 14.45
N SER A 380 3.76 -10.28 13.59
CA SER A 380 3.38 -11.08 12.42
C SER A 380 4.50 -12.03 12.08
N HIS A 381 4.16 -13.30 11.90
CA HIS A 381 5.12 -14.35 11.60
C HIS A 381 4.73 -15.09 10.32
N GLN A 382 5.70 -15.75 9.71
CA GLN A 382 5.51 -16.65 8.59
C GLN A 382 6.53 -17.80 8.71
N TRP A 383 6.02 -18.99 8.83
CA TRP A 383 6.82 -20.19 9.00
C TRP A 383 6.58 -21.13 7.83
N GLU A 384 7.57 -21.26 6.96
CA GLU A 384 7.54 -22.16 5.81
C GLU A 384 8.27 -23.45 6.16
N LEU A 385 7.53 -24.54 6.18
CA LEU A 385 8.02 -25.91 6.42
C LEU A 385 7.95 -26.64 5.08
N ARG A 386 9.03 -26.59 4.30
CA ARG A 386 9.10 -27.23 2.97
C ARG A 386 9.64 -28.64 3.06
N ASN A 387 9.10 -29.52 2.22
CA ASN A 387 9.61 -30.86 2.04
C ASN A 387 10.96 -30.82 1.32
N SER A 388 11.62 -31.98 1.25
CA SER A 388 12.93 -32.11 0.56
C SER A 388 12.88 -31.83 -0.94
N ASP A 389 11.69 -31.94 -1.57
CA ASP A 389 11.43 -31.56 -2.96
C ASP A 389 11.53 -30.03 -3.19
N GLY A 390 11.46 -29.23 -2.13
CA GLY A 390 11.48 -27.77 -2.17
C GLY A 390 10.21 -27.12 -2.74
N VAL A 391 9.23 -27.93 -3.18
CA VAL A 391 8.00 -27.46 -3.85
C VAL A 391 6.77 -27.73 -3.00
N SER A 392 6.70 -28.85 -2.29
CA SER A 392 5.61 -29.16 -1.36
C SER A 392 5.91 -28.67 0.06
N GLY A 393 4.90 -28.33 0.84
CA GLY A 393 5.11 -27.89 2.20
C GLY A 393 3.89 -27.28 2.89
N LEU A 394 4.13 -26.84 4.13
CA LEU A 394 3.15 -26.14 4.97
C LEU A 394 3.66 -24.73 5.28
N GLU A 395 2.77 -23.75 5.21
CA GLU A 395 3.00 -22.40 5.71
C GLU A 395 2.01 -22.07 6.82
N ILE A 396 2.51 -21.43 7.87
CA ILE A 396 1.74 -21.01 9.04
C ILE A 396 2.00 -19.52 9.24
N ASP A 397 0.96 -18.69 9.15
CA ASP A 397 1.04 -17.24 9.22
C ASP A 397 0.19 -16.71 10.39
N PRO A 398 0.69 -16.71 11.64
CA PRO A 398 0.01 -16.04 12.74
C PRO A 398 0.32 -14.55 12.77
N SER A 399 -0.69 -13.75 13.04
CA SER A 399 -0.55 -12.31 13.29
C SER A 399 -1.41 -11.86 14.46
N PHE A 400 -0.95 -10.82 15.15
CA PHE A 400 -1.64 -10.21 16.28
C PHE A 400 -1.40 -8.70 16.28
N SER A 401 -2.46 -7.93 16.52
CA SER A 401 -2.42 -6.48 16.65
C SER A 401 -3.27 -6.04 17.84
N TYR A 402 -2.73 -5.15 18.64
CA TYR A 402 -3.44 -4.47 19.71
C TYR A 402 -3.21 -2.97 19.59
N THR A 403 -4.27 -2.18 19.61
CA THR A 403 -4.21 -0.72 19.58
C THR A 403 -5.08 -0.14 20.69
N ARG A 404 -4.56 0.87 21.40
CA ARG A 404 -5.32 1.67 22.36
C ARG A 404 -5.19 3.13 21.96
N PHE A 405 -6.29 3.85 22.00
CA PHE A 405 -6.32 5.27 21.69
C PHE A 405 -7.02 6.08 22.78
N ASP A 406 -6.61 7.34 22.89
CA ASP A 406 -7.28 8.41 23.65
C ASP A 406 -7.32 9.64 22.74
N ARG A 407 -8.50 10.19 22.51
CA ARG A 407 -8.73 11.30 21.59
C ARG A 407 -9.59 12.37 22.25
N ARG A 408 -9.19 13.62 22.04
CA ARG A 408 -10.03 14.77 22.32
C ARG A 408 -10.09 15.67 21.09
N SER A 409 -11.29 16.13 20.72
CA SER A 409 -11.46 17.07 19.60
C SER A 409 -12.49 18.12 19.93
N ASN A 410 -12.27 19.32 19.39
CA ASN A 410 -13.19 20.44 19.40
C ASN A 410 -13.38 20.93 17.98
N SER A 411 -14.60 21.18 17.59
CA SER A 411 -14.95 21.77 16.29
C SER A 411 -15.95 22.89 16.41
N LEU A 412 -15.74 23.92 15.61
CA LEU A 412 -16.69 25.03 15.41
C LEU A 412 -16.95 25.10 13.91
N SER A 413 -18.20 25.06 13.49
CA SER A 413 -18.58 25.25 12.09
C SER A 413 -19.79 26.16 11.95
N SER A 414 -19.89 26.82 10.81
CA SER A 414 -21.07 27.61 10.43
C SER A 414 -21.32 27.46 8.94
N THR A 415 -22.59 27.36 8.57
CA THR A 415 -23.07 27.34 7.18
C THR A 415 -23.72 28.68 6.87
N PHE A 416 -23.49 29.18 5.65
CA PHE A 416 -23.94 30.48 5.18
C PHE A 416 -24.76 30.33 3.90
N ASN A 417 -25.78 31.20 3.74
CA ASN A 417 -26.60 31.26 2.52
C ASN A 417 -25.96 32.08 1.40
N VAL A 418 -24.93 32.85 1.70
CA VAL A 418 -24.13 33.66 0.75
C VAL A 418 -22.66 33.51 1.08
N ASN A 419 -21.80 33.88 0.15
CA ASN A 419 -20.37 33.85 0.37
C ASN A 419 -19.96 34.84 1.49
N PRO A 420 -19.53 34.39 2.68
CA PRO A 420 -19.20 35.30 3.78
C PRO A 420 -17.96 36.16 3.50
N TYR A 421 -17.10 35.76 2.58
CA TYR A 421 -15.86 36.46 2.25
C TYR A 421 -16.06 37.73 1.43
N ASP A 422 -17.24 37.92 0.86
CA ASP A 422 -17.62 39.17 0.20
C ASP A 422 -17.86 40.32 1.22
N TYR A 423 -17.99 39.96 2.51
CA TYR A 423 -18.34 40.89 3.59
C TYR A 423 -17.32 40.96 4.72
N ILE A 424 -16.59 39.86 4.96
CA ILE A 424 -15.68 39.75 6.14
C ILE A 424 -14.36 39.13 5.67
N GLN A 425 -13.27 39.70 6.16
CA GLN A 425 -11.93 39.13 5.88
C GLN A 425 -11.81 37.69 6.42
N SER A 426 -11.22 36.82 5.63
CA SER A 426 -11.09 35.39 5.90
C SER A 426 -10.51 35.07 7.30
N LYS A 427 -9.45 35.76 7.73
CA LYS A 427 -8.81 35.58 9.04
C LYS A 427 -9.70 35.95 10.21
N ALA A 428 -10.61 36.92 10.07
CA ALA A 428 -11.50 37.39 11.13
C ALA A 428 -12.80 36.58 11.22
N LEU A 429 -13.12 35.78 10.20
CA LEU A 429 -14.43 35.13 10.09
C LEU A 429 -14.69 34.16 11.26
N LEU A 430 -13.74 33.30 11.61
CA LEU A 430 -13.90 32.33 12.71
C LEU A 430 -14.10 33.01 14.07
N ASP A 431 -13.34 34.07 14.38
CA ASP A 431 -13.50 34.83 15.61
C ASP A 431 -14.84 35.57 15.62
N SER A 432 -15.27 36.08 14.44
CA SER A 432 -16.56 36.72 14.27
C SER A 432 -17.74 35.74 14.46
N ILE A 433 -17.60 34.50 13.98
CA ILE A 433 -18.57 33.41 14.24
C ILE A 433 -18.64 33.11 15.73
N GLN A 434 -17.50 33.03 16.39
CA GLN A 434 -17.44 32.60 17.79
C GLN A 434 -17.89 33.71 18.77
N TYR A 435 -17.43 34.94 18.58
CA TYR A 435 -17.58 36.02 19.54
C TYR A 435 -18.34 37.24 19.02
N GLY A 436 -18.56 37.33 17.72
CA GLY A 436 -19.14 38.50 17.06
C GLY A 436 -20.65 38.62 17.24
N ASN A 437 -21.14 39.88 17.39
CA ASN A 437 -22.54 40.20 17.49
C ASN A 437 -23.09 40.95 16.25
N SER A 438 -22.38 40.88 15.12
CA SER A 438 -22.79 41.58 13.89
C SER A 438 -24.15 41.06 13.38
N ALA A 439 -25.12 41.98 13.20
CA ALA A 439 -26.42 41.66 12.63
C ALA A 439 -26.29 41.10 11.20
N THR A 440 -25.36 41.66 10.40
CA THR A 440 -25.07 41.19 9.03
C THR A 440 -24.61 39.74 9.03
N LEU A 441 -23.66 39.39 9.89
CA LEU A 441 -23.16 38.02 9.99
C LEU A 441 -24.27 37.07 10.45
N ARG A 442 -25.06 37.44 11.44
CA ARG A 442 -26.19 36.60 11.91
C ARG A 442 -27.19 36.31 10.80
N ASN A 443 -27.55 37.31 9.99
CA ASN A 443 -28.51 37.12 8.90
C ASN A 443 -27.98 36.23 7.77
N MET A 444 -26.67 36.13 7.61
CA MET A 444 -26.05 35.25 6.62
C MET A 444 -25.87 33.80 7.12
N MET A 445 -25.81 33.59 8.46
CA MET A 445 -25.59 32.27 9.03
C MET A 445 -26.87 31.46 9.09
N ILE A 446 -26.93 30.36 8.35
CA ILE A 446 -28.00 29.36 8.44
C ILE A 446 -27.91 28.68 9.80
N ASN A 447 -26.74 28.17 10.15
CA ASN A 447 -26.51 27.52 11.44
C ASN A 447 -25.11 27.85 11.99
N LYS A 448 -24.94 27.62 13.30
CA LYS A 448 -23.67 27.60 14.01
C LYS A 448 -23.64 26.36 14.88
N TYR A 449 -22.65 25.51 14.66
CA TYR A 449 -22.47 24.23 15.31
C TYR A 449 -21.12 24.16 16.03
N ASN A 450 -21.17 23.97 17.33
CA ASN A 450 -20.00 23.76 18.16
C ASN A 450 -20.06 22.36 18.78
N ARG A 451 -18.94 21.62 18.77
CA ARG A 451 -18.91 20.24 19.24
C ARG A 451 -17.58 19.91 19.92
N ASP A 452 -17.66 19.32 21.08
CA ASP A 452 -16.55 18.77 21.85
C ASP A 452 -16.71 17.27 22.01
N ILE A 453 -15.67 16.51 21.67
CA ILE A 453 -15.65 15.04 21.79
C ILE A 453 -14.44 14.63 22.62
N LYS A 454 -14.65 13.71 23.56
CA LYS A 454 -13.61 12.97 24.27
C LYS A 454 -13.90 11.49 24.11
N SER A 455 -12.97 10.72 23.55
CA SER A 455 -13.14 9.30 23.30
C SER A 455 -11.90 8.50 23.65
N ASP A 456 -12.10 7.29 24.18
CA ASP A 456 -11.07 6.32 24.44
C ASP A 456 -11.50 4.94 23.98
N GLY A 457 -10.56 4.09 23.68
CA GLY A 457 -10.89 2.74 23.24
C GLY A 457 -9.67 1.88 22.96
N HIS A 458 -9.98 0.63 22.59
CA HIS A 458 -8.97 -0.32 22.16
C HIS A 458 -9.51 -1.26 21.08
N SER A 459 -8.61 -1.74 20.25
CA SER A 459 -8.86 -2.74 19.20
C SER A 459 -7.87 -3.88 19.34
N LEU A 460 -8.34 -5.11 19.17
CA LEU A 460 -7.55 -6.31 19.12
C LEU A 460 -7.90 -7.09 17.85
N SER A 461 -6.87 -7.45 17.08
CA SER A 461 -7.01 -8.30 15.91
C SER A 461 -6.04 -9.46 16.00
N SER A 462 -6.54 -10.67 15.70
CA SER A 462 -5.76 -11.90 15.66
C SER A 462 -6.11 -12.67 14.40
N GLU A 463 -5.12 -13.10 13.66
CA GLU A 463 -5.31 -13.84 12.40
C GLU A 463 -4.36 -15.04 12.36
N LEU A 464 -4.86 -16.17 11.87
CA LEU A 464 -4.10 -17.37 11.60
C LEU A 464 -4.45 -17.87 10.19
N SER A 465 -3.46 -17.94 9.32
CA SER A 465 -3.56 -18.61 8.02
C SER A 465 -2.69 -19.84 7.99
N LEU A 466 -3.26 -20.95 7.54
CA LEU A 466 -2.59 -22.25 7.36
C LEU A 466 -2.70 -22.62 5.88
N LYS A 467 -1.56 -22.79 5.20
CA LYS A 467 -1.53 -23.16 3.78
C LYS A 467 -0.70 -24.42 3.59
N TYR A 468 -1.31 -25.45 3.04
CA TYR A 468 -0.65 -26.68 2.64
C TYR A 468 -0.59 -26.75 1.12
N LEU A 469 0.54 -27.18 0.59
CA LEU A 469 0.77 -27.45 -0.84
C LEU A 469 1.39 -28.83 -1.00
N GLY A 470 0.74 -29.68 -1.78
CA GLY A 470 1.25 -30.95 -2.25
C GLY A 470 1.40 -30.93 -3.77
N VAL A 471 2.51 -31.46 -4.26
CA VAL A 471 2.80 -31.53 -5.71
C VAL A 471 3.08 -32.96 -6.12
N SER A 472 2.49 -33.41 -7.23
CA SER A 472 2.72 -34.73 -7.79
C SER A 472 2.74 -34.64 -9.32
N GLY A 473 3.92 -34.80 -9.93
CA GLY A 473 4.10 -34.61 -11.36
C GLY A 473 3.77 -33.18 -11.81
N CYS A 474 2.86 -33.05 -12.78
CA CYS A 474 2.36 -31.77 -13.27
C CYS A 474 1.09 -31.28 -12.54
N TYR A 475 0.62 -32.01 -11.53
CA TYR A 475 -0.55 -31.64 -10.75
C TYR A 475 -0.13 -31.16 -9.37
N TYR A 476 -0.91 -30.24 -8.84
CA TYR A 476 -0.77 -29.80 -7.47
C TYR A 476 -2.13 -29.64 -6.80
N TYR A 477 -2.10 -29.81 -5.51
CA TYR A 477 -3.23 -29.66 -4.61
C TYR A 477 -2.85 -28.77 -3.44
N GLY A 478 -3.73 -27.86 -3.08
CA GLY A 478 -3.54 -26.98 -1.94
C GLY A 478 -4.78 -26.86 -1.09
N LEU A 479 -4.54 -26.61 0.18
CA LEU A 479 -5.55 -26.32 1.20
C LEU A 479 -5.13 -25.05 1.93
N GLU A 480 -6.02 -24.07 2.02
CA GLU A 480 -5.81 -22.84 2.78
C GLU A 480 -6.97 -22.64 3.75
N GLY A 481 -6.66 -22.64 5.04
CA GLY A 481 -7.59 -22.30 6.11
C GLY A 481 -7.23 -20.96 6.70
N ASN A 482 -8.19 -20.04 6.78
CA ASN A 482 -8.02 -18.72 7.38
C ASN A 482 -9.02 -18.55 8.53
N ILE A 483 -8.53 -18.03 9.66
CA ILE A 483 -9.36 -17.62 10.80
C ILE A 483 -8.89 -16.24 11.21
N SER A 484 -9.80 -15.28 11.27
CA SER A 484 -9.52 -13.95 11.80
C SER A 484 -10.58 -13.56 12.85
N TYR A 485 -10.10 -12.97 13.93
CA TYR A 485 -10.94 -12.44 15.01
C TYR A 485 -10.54 -10.99 15.28
N VAL A 486 -11.52 -10.10 15.21
CA VAL A 486 -11.33 -8.68 15.53
C VAL A 486 -12.34 -8.30 16.61
N THR A 487 -11.89 -7.55 17.59
CA THR A 487 -12.76 -6.93 18.57
C THR A 487 -12.34 -5.50 18.85
N ASP A 488 -13.30 -4.59 18.81
CA ASP A 488 -13.14 -3.17 19.06
C ASP A 488 -14.07 -2.75 20.19
N LYS A 489 -13.58 -1.90 21.06
CA LYS A 489 -14.38 -1.25 22.10
C LYS A 489 -13.99 0.23 22.16
N SER A 490 -15.00 1.10 22.19
CA SER A 490 -14.80 2.51 22.40
C SER A 490 -15.86 3.10 23.32
N ASN A 491 -15.50 4.16 24.00
CA ASN A 491 -16.43 5.02 24.73
C ASN A 491 -16.20 6.44 24.27
N SER A 492 -17.23 7.24 24.20
CA SER A 492 -17.07 8.63 23.82
C SER A 492 -18.10 9.51 24.55
N PHE A 493 -17.66 10.69 24.94
CA PHE A 493 -18.49 11.80 25.38
C PHE A 493 -18.59 12.77 24.23
N ASP A 494 -19.76 13.27 23.92
CA ASP A 494 -20.05 14.14 22.78
C ASP A 494 -20.97 15.26 23.26
N LEU A 495 -20.39 16.44 23.38
CA LEU A 495 -21.10 17.65 23.77
C LEU A 495 -21.23 18.56 22.56
N TYR A 496 -22.45 18.88 22.14
CA TYR A 496 -22.64 19.85 21.07
C TYR A 496 -23.68 20.92 21.37
N SER A 497 -23.57 22.03 20.66
CA SER A 497 -24.61 23.06 20.58
C SER A 497 -24.82 23.49 19.14
N LEU A 498 -26.08 23.54 18.72
CA LEU A 498 -26.52 23.92 17.39
C LEU A 498 -27.51 25.08 17.51
N ASN A 499 -27.20 26.18 16.84
CA ASN A 499 -27.99 27.40 16.85
C ASN A 499 -28.30 27.85 15.41
N TYR A 500 -29.43 28.54 15.25
CA TYR A 500 -29.90 29.06 13.96
C TYR A 500 -29.97 30.60 13.98
N PRO A 501 -28.82 31.29 13.80
CA PRO A 501 -28.74 32.75 14.02
C PRO A 501 -29.63 33.58 13.09
N SER A 502 -29.87 33.15 11.85
CA SER A 502 -30.76 33.83 10.91
C SER A 502 -32.26 33.57 11.19
N GLN A 503 -32.55 32.56 12.02
CA GLN A 503 -33.94 32.18 12.33
C GLN A 503 -34.11 32.00 13.85
N PRO A 504 -34.21 33.09 14.66
CA PRO A 504 -34.31 33.00 16.11
C PRO A 504 -35.57 32.27 16.60
N SER A 505 -36.56 32.05 15.75
CA SER A 505 -37.78 31.28 16.04
C SER A 505 -37.55 29.76 16.06
N VAL A 506 -36.49 29.27 15.45
CA VAL A 506 -36.10 27.88 15.49
C VAL A 506 -35.34 27.62 16.78
N ALA A 507 -35.78 26.61 17.55
CA ALA A 507 -35.19 26.30 18.85
C ALA A 507 -33.74 25.86 18.67
N SER A 508 -32.84 26.40 19.46
CA SER A 508 -31.46 25.96 19.58
C SER A 508 -31.42 24.58 20.23
N GLU A 509 -30.50 23.74 19.81
CA GLU A 509 -30.31 22.41 20.37
C GLU A 509 -28.94 22.33 21.07
N SER A 510 -28.93 21.78 22.29
CA SER A 510 -27.69 21.43 22.98
C SER A 510 -27.82 20.04 23.56
N ARG A 511 -26.84 19.22 23.37
CA ARG A 511 -26.80 17.84 23.86
C ARG A 511 -25.45 17.50 24.46
N ASN A 512 -25.47 16.87 25.62
CA ASN A 512 -24.32 16.20 26.22
C ASN A 512 -24.61 14.69 26.22
N MET A 513 -23.82 13.92 25.52
CA MET A 513 -24.10 12.52 25.26
C MET A 513 -22.94 11.64 25.70
N TYR A 514 -23.28 10.49 26.25
CA TYR A 514 -22.34 9.39 26.46
C TYR A 514 -22.67 8.25 25.50
N ILE A 515 -21.66 7.86 24.74
CA ILE A 515 -21.76 6.79 23.75
C ILE A 515 -20.87 5.64 24.23
N ASN A 516 -21.49 4.50 24.48
CA ASN A 516 -20.82 3.29 24.92
C ASN A 516 -20.96 2.21 23.85
N ASP A 517 -19.90 1.93 23.15
CA ASP A 517 -19.82 0.78 22.27
C ASP A 517 -19.46 -0.45 23.11
N LYS A 518 -20.37 -1.40 23.22
CA LYS A 518 -19.98 -2.73 23.67
C LYS A 518 -19.00 -3.32 22.64
N PRO A 519 -18.15 -4.30 23.05
CA PRO A 519 -17.17 -4.83 22.12
C PRO A 519 -17.81 -5.31 20.81
N ASN A 520 -17.51 -4.60 19.73
CA ASN A 520 -17.80 -5.06 18.38
C ASN A 520 -16.91 -6.27 18.10
N ARG A 521 -17.49 -7.37 17.61
CA ARG A 521 -16.76 -8.61 17.37
C ARG A 521 -17.01 -9.07 15.95
N THR A 522 -15.94 -9.35 15.24
CA THR A 522 -15.99 -9.98 13.92
C THR A 522 -15.17 -11.25 13.96
N LEU A 523 -15.79 -12.38 13.66
CA LEU A 523 -15.12 -13.65 13.43
C LEU A 523 -15.33 -14.04 11.98
N ASN A 524 -14.24 -14.19 11.24
CA ASN A 524 -14.26 -14.66 9.86
C ASN A 524 -13.43 -15.94 9.77
N TYR A 525 -13.97 -16.96 9.11
CA TYR A 525 -13.23 -18.17 8.78
C TYR A 525 -13.58 -18.66 7.39
N SER A 526 -12.58 -19.16 6.68
CA SER A 526 -12.74 -19.72 5.35
C SER A 526 -11.86 -20.93 5.13
N LEU A 527 -12.28 -21.77 4.22
CA LEU A 527 -11.54 -22.91 3.72
C LEU A 527 -11.51 -22.83 2.18
N ASP A 528 -10.32 -22.69 1.65
CA ASP A 528 -10.03 -22.70 0.23
C ASP A 528 -9.36 -24.02 -0.14
N ASN A 529 -9.94 -24.76 -1.08
CA ASN A 529 -9.28 -25.86 -1.72
C ASN A 529 -8.87 -25.44 -3.13
N TYR A 530 -7.71 -25.81 -3.59
CA TYR A 530 -7.34 -25.55 -4.96
C TYR A 530 -6.64 -26.75 -5.58
N PHE A 531 -7.05 -27.00 -6.82
CA PHE A 531 -6.50 -28.05 -7.65
C PHE A 531 -5.98 -27.40 -8.92
N GLY A 532 -4.81 -27.78 -9.34
CA GLY A 532 -4.22 -27.22 -10.53
C GLY A 532 -3.34 -28.19 -11.27
N PHE A 533 -3.11 -27.88 -12.52
CA PHE A 533 -2.07 -28.49 -13.31
C PHE A 533 -1.18 -27.41 -13.92
N PHE A 534 0.07 -27.75 -14.10
CA PHE A 534 1.04 -26.85 -14.71
C PHE A 534 1.90 -27.60 -15.73
N THR A 535 2.22 -26.89 -16.79
CA THR A 535 3.22 -27.28 -17.77
C THR A 535 4.24 -26.17 -17.91
N THR A 536 5.21 -26.34 -18.76
CA THR A 536 6.21 -25.30 -19.03
C THR A 536 5.62 -23.98 -19.54
N GLU A 537 4.48 -24.02 -20.20
CA GLU A 537 3.84 -22.83 -20.81
C GLU A 537 2.47 -22.50 -20.22
N MET A 538 1.84 -23.40 -19.47
CA MET A 538 0.46 -23.23 -19.05
C MET A 538 0.25 -23.63 -17.58
N ASN A 539 -0.59 -22.87 -16.88
CA ASN A 539 -1.06 -23.17 -15.54
C ASN A 539 -2.58 -22.96 -15.50
N ALA A 540 -3.31 -23.91 -14.96
CA ALA A 540 -4.74 -23.79 -14.74
C ALA A 540 -5.09 -24.26 -13.31
N ILE A 541 -5.91 -23.47 -12.63
CA ILE A 541 -6.30 -23.69 -11.24
C ILE A 541 -7.83 -23.62 -11.13
N VAL A 542 -8.41 -24.53 -10.39
CA VAL A 542 -9.78 -24.47 -9.90
C VAL A 542 -9.72 -24.33 -8.38
N ASN A 543 -10.32 -23.29 -7.85
CA ASN A 543 -10.27 -22.95 -6.44
C ASN A 543 -11.67 -22.82 -5.85
N PRO A 544 -12.32 -23.91 -5.34
CA PRO A 544 -13.52 -23.82 -4.55
C PRO A 544 -13.23 -23.19 -3.17
N ILE A 545 -14.12 -22.32 -2.75
CA ILE A 545 -14.06 -21.59 -1.47
C ILE A 545 -15.38 -21.75 -0.71
N ILE A 546 -15.29 -21.90 0.59
CA ILE A 546 -16.41 -21.80 1.53
C ILE A 546 -15.98 -21.03 2.77
N GLY A 547 -16.83 -20.18 3.27
CA GLY A 547 -16.52 -19.43 4.49
C GLY A 547 -17.74 -18.78 5.11
N GLN A 548 -17.52 -18.20 6.29
CA GLN A 548 -18.53 -17.46 7.04
C GLN A 548 -17.90 -16.29 7.76
N GLU A 549 -18.57 -15.15 7.72
CA GLU A 549 -18.29 -14.00 8.58
C GLU A 549 -19.43 -13.81 9.57
N LEU A 550 -19.10 -13.75 10.85
CA LEU A 550 -19.98 -13.45 11.96
C LEU A 550 -19.58 -12.09 12.53
N LYS A 551 -20.51 -11.13 12.52
CA LYS A 551 -20.27 -9.79 13.01
C LYS A 551 -21.33 -9.39 14.03
N THR A 552 -20.89 -8.93 15.20
CA THR A 552 -21.73 -8.40 16.26
C THR A 552 -21.30 -6.98 16.58
N HIS A 553 -22.23 -6.05 16.56
CA HIS A 553 -22.01 -4.66 16.93
C HIS A 553 -23.15 -4.18 17.82
N VAL A 554 -22.79 -3.61 18.97
CA VAL A 554 -23.74 -3.04 19.93
C VAL A 554 -23.32 -1.63 20.23
N TYR A 555 -24.20 -0.70 19.94
CA TYR A 555 -24.00 0.73 20.11
C TYR A 555 -25.08 1.28 21.04
N SER A 556 -24.68 1.87 22.14
CA SER A 556 -25.60 2.43 23.14
C SER A 556 -25.32 3.91 23.35
N ARG A 557 -26.35 4.73 23.29
CA ARG A 557 -26.27 6.18 23.45
C ARG A 557 -27.12 6.64 24.62
N TYR A 558 -26.63 7.63 25.38
CA TYR A 558 -27.28 8.17 26.56
C TYR A 558 -27.22 9.70 26.54
N TYR A 559 -28.36 10.36 26.79
CA TYR A 559 -28.49 11.80 26.90
C TYR A 559 -28.21 12.28 28.35
N LEU A 560 -26.99 12.72 28.62
CA LEU A 560 -26.59 13.24 29.93
C LEU A 560 -27.15 14.66 30.23
N ASP A 561 -27.57 15.39 29.22
CA ASP A 561 -28.15 16.72 29.31
C ASP A 561 -29.55 16.73 29.94
N GLN A 562 -30.16 15.59 30.14
CA GLN A 562 -31.44 15.43 30.88
C GLN A 562 -31.23 15.41 32.40
N LEU A 563 -29.96 15.44 32.87
CA LEU A 563 -29.62 15.53 34.27
C LEU A 563 -29.38 17.02 34.68
N ASP A 564 -29.45 17.32 35.98
CA ASP A 564 -29.18 18.63 36.51
C ASP A 564 -27.82 19.21 36.04
N GLU A 565 -27.77 20.48 35.69
CA GLU A 565 -26.63 21.15 35.03
C GLU A 565 -25.28 21.02 35.72
N SER A 566 -25.28 20.77 37.05
CA SER A 566 -24.04 20.62 37.82
C SER A 566 -23.19 19.39 37.49
N ASN A 567 -23.74 18.40 36.80
CA ASN A 567 -23.08 17.11 36.51
C ASN A 567 -22.76 16.89 35.02
N ASN A 568 -23.04 17.87 34.17
CA ASN A 568 -22.95 17.72 32.69
C ASN A 568 -21.59 18.10 32.11
N ALA A 569 -20.51 18.05 32.88
CA ALA A 569 -19.17 18.32 32.36
C ALA A 569 -18.71 17.18 31.40
N LEU A 570 -18.07 17.58 30.30
CA LEU A 570 -17.53 16.65 29.32
C LEU A 570 -16.58 15.62 29.97
N GLY A 571 -16.90 14.34 29.82
CA GLY A 571 -16.10 13.25 30.37
C GLY A 571 -16.47 12.82 31.79
N VAL A 572 -17.56 13.31 32.35
CA VAL A 572 -18.10 12.92 33.65
C VAL A 572 -19.36 12.08 33.45
N LEU A 573 -19.40 10.90 34.05
CA LEU A 573 -20.60 10.04 34.06
C LEU A 573 -21.35 10.25 35.37
N PRO A 574 -22.69 10.34 35.31
CA PRO A 574 -23.54 10.21 36.49
C PRO A 574 -23.50 8.79 37.07
N SER A 575 -24.30 8.53 38.10
CA SER A 575 -24.38 7.17 38.64
C SER A 575 -24.80 6.17 37.57
N GLU A 576 -24.31 4.95 37.65
CA GLU A 576 -24.57 3.90 36.64
C GLU A 576 -26.07 3.59 36.48
N ILE A 577 -26.83 3.70 37.59
CA ILE A 577 -28.29 3.49 37.58
C ILE A 577 -28.98 4.60 36.78
N ASP A 578 -28.58 5.88 36.99
CA ASP A 578 -29.25 7.03 36.37
C ASP A 578 -29.07 7.01 34.85
N TYR A 579 -27.83 6.86 34.36
CA TYR A 579 -27.62 6.94 32.90
C TYR A 579 -28.13 5.70 32.16
N LYS A 580 -28.08 4.51 32.75
CA LYS A 580 -28.53 3.28 32.07
C LYS A 580 -30.05 3.15 32.00
N LEU A 581 -30.78 3.65 33.01
CA LEU A 581 -32.24 3.49 33.09
C LEU A 581 -33.00 4.68 32.55
N HIS A 582 -32.53 5.91 32.81
CA HIS A 582 -33.30 7.11 32.57
C HIS A 582 -32.84 7.94 31.36
N LEU A 583 -31.62 7.77 30.90
CA LEU A 583 -31.02 8.63 29.87
C LEU A 583 -30.78 7.92 28.54
N PHE A 584 -31.30 6.72 28.38
CA PHE A 584 -31.06 5.91 27.20
C PHE A 584 -31.78 6.44 25.96
N ASP A 585 -31.01 6.73 24.89
CA ASP A 585 -31.56 7.10 23.60
C ASP A 585 -31.97 5.86 22.80
N THR A 586 -33.29 5.58 22.81
CA THR A 586 -33.85 4.41 22.11
C THR A 586 -33.75 4.54 20.60
N ASP A 587 -33.74 5.76 20.06
CA ASP A 587 -33.76 6.00 18.63
C ASP A 587 -32.42 5.79 17.94
N ASN A 588 -31.31 6.07 18.65
CA ASN A 588 -29.95 5.98 18.09
C ASN A 588 -29.11 4.89 18.76
N SER A 589 -29.72 4.02 19.57
CA SER A 589 -29.06 2.85 20.13
C SER A 589 -29.51 1.58 19.40
N TYR A 590 -28.57 0.69 19.12
CA TYR A 590 -28.86 -0.52 18.37
C TYR A 590 -27.95 -1.68 18.75
N ASP A 591 -28.45 -2.89 18.50
CA ASP A 591 -27.73 -4.14 18.53
C ASP A 591 -27.92 -4.85 17.19
N LEU A 592 -26.83 -5.22 16.53
CA LEU A 592 -26.89 -5.91 15.26
C LEU A 592 -25.98 -7.13 15.22
N HIS A 593 -26.54 -8.21 14.67
CA HIS A 593 -25.84 -9.45 14.42
C HIS A 593 -25.95 -9.79 12.94
N GLN A 594 -24.81 -9.75 12.24
CA GLN A 594 -24.73 -10.08 10.84
C GLN A 594 -24.02 -11.41 10.64
N VAL A 595 -24.58 -12.23 9.76
CA VAL A 595 -23.96 -13.46 9.26
C VAL A 595 -23.89 -13.38 7.75
N ASP A 596 -22.72 -13.59 7.21
CA ASP A 596 -22.46 -13.79 5.78
C ASP A 596 -21.92 -15.18 5.55
N ASN A 597 -22.73 -16.04 4.90
CA ASN A 597 -22.27 -17.36 4.46
C ASN A 597 -21.94 -17.26 2.96
N TYR A 598 -20.75 -17.66 2.59
CA TYR A 598 -20.35 -17.62 1.19
C TYR A 598 -19.76 -18.94 0.70
N VAL A 599 -20.07 -19.25 -0.55
CA VAL A 599 -19.55 -20.39 -1.26
C VAL A 599 -19.30 -20.00 -2.73
N GLY A 600 -18.25 -20.46 -3.27
CA GLY A 600 -17.93 -20.13 -4.66
C GLY A 600 -16.79 -20.93 -5.26
N ALA A 601 -16.36 -20.52 -6.42
CA ALA A 601 -15.18 -21.06 -7.08
C ALA A 601 -14.50 -19.98 -7.91
N THR A 602 -13.19 -20.07 -7.99
CA THR A 602 -12.36 -19.25 -8.88
C THR A 602 -11.70 -20.15 -9.92
N LEU A 603 -11.84 -19.80 -11.18
CA LEU A 603 -11.11 -20.43 -12.28
C LEU A 603 -9.96 -19.50 -12.67
N GLN A 604 -8.73 -20.00 -12.63
CA GLN A 604 -7.57 -19.26 -13.08
C GLN A 604 -6.90 -19.98 -14.25
N PHE A 605 -6.52 -19.21 -15.24
CA PHE A 605 -5.79 -19.68 -16.40
C PHE A 605 -4.63 -18.73 -16.70
N TYR A 606 -3.46 -19.31 -16.89
CA TYR A 606 -2.27 -18.58 -17.31
C TYR A 606 -1.56 -19.31 -18.43
N LYS A 607 -1.15 -18.60 -19.47
CA LYS A 607 -0.32 -19.11 -20.55
C LYS A 607 0.76 -18.12 -20.89
N SER A 608 1.98 -18.61 -21.04
CA SER A 608 3.14 -17.85 -21.49
C SER A 608 3.78 -18.52 -22.69
N LYS A 609 4.12 -17.75 -23.72
CA LYS A 609 4.84 -18.22 -24.89
C LYS A 609 5.98 -17.28 -25.21
N THR A 610 7.18 -17.82 -25.29
CA THR A 610 8.38 -17.10 -25.72
C THR A 610 8.78 -17.56 -27.12
N ILE A 611 9.01 -16.59 -28.02
CA ILE A 611 9.48 -16.81 -29.37
C ILE A 611 10.85 -16.12 -29.49
N GLU A 612 11.89 -16.91 -29.76
CA GLU A 612 13.26 -16.40 -29.85
C GLU A 612 13.77 -16.54 -31.30
N SER A 613 14.40 -15.49 -31.80
CA SER A 613 15.20 -15.50 -33.02
C SER A 613 16.55 -14.87 -32.71
N LYS A 614 17.54 -14.91 -33.67
CA LYS A 614 18.93 -14.45 -33.43
C LYS A 614 19.07 -13.11 -32.68
N ASP A 615 18.13 -12.15 -32.89
CA ASP A 615 18.23 -10.78 -32.36
C ASP A 615 16.97 -10.31 -31.61
N VAL A 616 15.90 -11.12 -31.58
CA VAL A 616 14.61 -10.72 -31.04
C VAL A 616 14.03 -11.84 -30.18
N ARG A 617 13.72 -11.48 -28.94
CA ARG A 617 12.98 -12.32 -28.00
C ARG A 617 11.63 -11.68 -27.71
N ASN A 618 10.54 -12.31 -28.12
CA ASN A 618 9.18 -11.88 -27.83
C ASN A 618 8.54 -12.82 -26.83
N ARG A 619 7.89 -12.29 -25.80
CA ARG A 619 7.11 -13.06 -24.83
C ARG A 619 5.68 -12.55 -24.79
N TYR A 620 4.74 -13.46 -24.83
CA TYR A 620 3.29 -13.23 -24.76
C TYR A 620 2.75 -13.94 -23.53
N ASP A 621 2.14 -13.21 -22.63
CA ASP A 621 1.51 -13.75 -21.42
C ASP A 621 0.02 -13.43 -21.43
N ILE A 622 -0.80 -14.43 -21.13
CA ILE A 622 -2.25 -14.31 -20.97
C ILE A 622 -2.61 -14.84 -19.59
N SER A 623 -3.30 -14.03 -18.79
CA SER A 623 -3.82 -14.43 -17.49
C SER A 623 -5.31 -14.10 -17.43
N ILE A 624 -6.12 -15.08 -17.03
CA ILE A 624 -7.55 -14.95 -16.82
C ILE A 624 -7.86 -15.49 -15.44
N ASN A 625 -8.58 -14.69 -14.65
CA ASN A 625 -9.06 -15.06 -13.34
C ASN A 625 -10.57 -14.80 -13.29
N PHE A 626 -11.35 -15.81 -12.94
CA PHE A 626 -12.80 -15.79 -13.02
C PHE A 626 -13.41 -16.25 -11.68
N PRO A 627 -13.48 -15.40 -10.66
CA PRO A 627 -14.13 -15.70 -9.40
C PRO A 627 -15.66 -15.55 -9.53
N LEU A 628 -16.37 -16.55 -9.02
CA LEU A 628 -17.83 -16.54 -8.89
C LEU A 628 -18.17 -16.98 -7.48
N ILE A 629 -18.72 -16.08 -6.67
CA ILE A 629 -19.01 -16.31 -5.26
C ILE A 629 -20.48 -15.96 -4.98
N TYR A 630 -21.20 -16.91 -4.37
CA TYR A 630 -22.52 -16.71 -3.84
C TYR A 630 -22.45 -16.37 -2.37
N HIS A 631 -23.11 -15.29 -1.98
CA HIS A 631 -23.24 -14.83 -0.60
C HIS A 631 -24.68 -14.92 -0.14
N HIS A 632 -24.87 -15.39 1.07
CA HIS A 632 -26.12 -15.36 1.80
C HIS A 632 -25.96 -14.53 3.07
N TYR A 633 -26.39 -13.30 2.99
CA TYR A 633 -26.38 -12.35 4.11
C TYR A 633 -27.63 -12.48 4.95
N ARG A 634 -27.46 -12.42 6.26
CA ARG A 634 -28.54 -12.30 7.25
C ARG A 634 -28.14 -11.28 8.30
N LEU A 635 -28.98 -10.25 8.49
CA LEU A 635 -28.81 -9.23 9.53
C LEU A 635 -30.01 -9.30 10.47
N ASN A 636 -29.75 -9.55 11.75
CA ASN A 636 -30.70 -9.33 12.84
C ASN A 636 -30.42 -7.94 13.40
N TYR A 637 -31.43 -7.11 13.48
CA TYR A 637 -31.33 -5.73 13.92
C TYR A 637 -32.34 -5.47 15.04
N ILE A 638 -31.87 -4.91 16.14
CA ILE A 638 -32.69 -4.45 17.27
C ILE A 638 -32.34 -2.99 17.52
N ARG A 639 -33.33 -2.09 17.55
CA ARG A 639 -33.17 -0.69 17.87
C ARG A 639 -33.75 -0.41 19.26
N GLY A 640 -33.07 0.36 20.07
CA GLY A 640 -33.44 0.62 21.45
C GLY A 640 -33.42 -0.66 22.32
N ASN A 641 -34.38 -0.81 23.18
CA ASN A 641 -34.53 -2.01 24.03
C ASN A 641 -35.35 -3.12 23.36
N GLY A 642 -35.59 -3.06 22.04
CA GLY A 642 -36.42 -4.02 21.30
C GLY A 642 -37.88 -3.57 21.12
N ASP A 643 -38.32 -2.56 21.83
CA ASP A 643 -39.68 -2.03 21.75
C ASP A 643 -39.92 -1.10 20.57
N VAL A 644 -38.84 -0.51 20.03
CA VAL A 644 -38.90 0.46 18.92
C VAL A 644 -38.93 -0.23 17.58
N TYR A 645 -38.00 -1.17 17.36
CA TYR A 645 -37.88 -1.91 16.11
C TYR A 645 -37.00 -3.15 16.30
N SER A 646 -37.49 -4.28 15.81
CA SER A 646 -36.67 -5.49 15.67
C SER A 646 -37.02 -6.18 14.36
N GLY A 647 -36.00 -6.70 13.66
CA GLY A 647 -36.23 -7.33 12.39
C GLY A 647 -35.06 -8.19 11.89
N ILE A 648 -35.37 -8.98 10.87
CA ILE A 648 -34.40 -9.82 10.18
C ILE A 648 -34.43 -9.47 8.69
N THR A 649 -33.33 -8.98 8.18
CA THR A 649 -33.13 -8.74 6.76
C THR A 649 -32.25 -9.84 6.17
N ARG A 650 -32.62 -10.36 5.00
CA ARG A 650 -31.85 -11.37 4.27
C ARG A 650 -31.62 -10.89 2.85
N ARG A 651 -30.42 -11.20 2.33
CA ARG A 651 -30.06 -10.93 0.94
C ARG A 651 -29.20 -12.04 0.37
N ASN A 652 -29.49 -12.41 -0.86
CA ASN A 652 -28.65 -13.28 -1.66
C ASN A 652 -27.97 -12.46 -2.75
N SER A 653 -26.66 -12.67 -2.93
CA SER A 653 -25.88 -12.00 -3.99
C SER A 653 -24.95 -12.97 -4.66
N VAL A 654 -24.99 -13.01 -5.99
CA VAL A 654 -23.97 -13.68 -6.79
C VAL A 654 -23.00 -12.60 -7.26
N LEU A 655 -21.75 -12.72 -6.90
CA LEU A 655 -20.70 -11.77 -7.26
C LEU A 655 -19.75 -12.41 -8.27
N LEU A 656 -19.64 -11.78 -9.43
CA LEU A 656 -18.77 -12.18 -10.53
C LEU A 656 -17.75 -11.07 -10.79
N SER A 657 -16.47 -11.34 -10.62
CA SER A 657 -15.39 -10.33 -10.69
C SER A 657 -14.23 -10.78 -11.61
N PRO A 658 -14.47 -11.00 -12.91
CA PRO A 658 -13.45 -11.47 -13.85
C PRO A 658 -12.32 -10.46 -14.02
N GLN A 659 -11.12 -11.00 -14.20
CA GLN A 659 -9.90 -10.23 -14.49
C GLN A 659 -9.19 -10.89 -15.66
N THR A 660 -8.79 -10.08 -16.64
CA THR A 660 -8.04 -10.53 -17.80
C THR A 660 -6.82 -9.64 -17.99
N LYS A 661 -5.66 -10.25 -18.22
CA LYS A 661 -4.40 -9.54 -18.45
C LYS A 661 -3.71 -10.12 -19.66
N LEU A 662 -3.40 -9.28 -20.63
CA LEU A 662 -2.64 -9.58 -21.83
C LEU A 662 -1.32 -8.78 -21.76
N GLN A 663 -0.19 -9.46 -21.88
CA GLN A 663 1.13 -8.80 -21.84
C GLN A 663 1.96 -9.25 -23.03
N PHE A 664 2.61 -8.30 -23.65
CA PHE A 664 3.58 -8.51 -24.70
C PHE A 664 4.90 -7.86 -24.33
N TYR A 665 5.98 -8.61 -24.41
CA TYR A 665 7.35 -8.12 -24.20
C TYR A 665 8.18 -8.32 -25.45
N ARG A 666 8.93 -7.30 -25.83
CA ARG A 666 9.95 -7.40 -26.90
C ARG A 666 11.32 -7.10 -26.31
N ASN A 667 12.22 -8.07 -26.39
CA ASN A 667 13.59 -8.02 -25.87
C ASN A 667 13.67 -7.58 -24.37
N ASN A 668 12.61 -7.78 -23.60
CA ASN A 668 12.44 -7.29 -22.22
C ASN A 668 12.62 -5.76 -22.06
N LYS A 669 12.62 -5.04 -23.16
CA LYS A 669 12.81 -3.57 -23.22
C LYS A 669 11.53 -2.83 -23.52
N THR A 670 10.67 -3.42 -24.34
CA THR A 670 9.35 -2.88 -24.63
C THR A 670 8.31 -3.79 -24.01
N GLU A 671 7.39 -3.21 -23.26
CA GLU A 671 6.23 -3.89 -22.66
C GLU A 671 4.95 -3.18 -23.15
N LEU A 672 4.00 -3.98 -23.62
CA LEU A 672 2.62 -3.57 -23.84
C LEU A 672 1.72 -4.46 -22.97
N ARG A 673 0.86 -3.85 -22.16
CA ARG A 673 -0.03 -4.57 -21.25
C ARG A 673 -1.43 -4.00 -21.34
N LEU A 674 -2.40 -4.87 -21.56
CA LEU A 674 -3.82 -4.57 -21.48
C LEU A 674 -4.41 -5.37 -20.31
N GLU A 675 -5.10 -4.70 -19.41
CA GLU A 675 -5.81 -5.33 -18.30
C GLU A 675 -7.27 -4.88 -18.33
N TYR A 676 -8.16 -5.82 -18.11
CA TYR A 676 -9.58 -5.59 -17.90
C TYR A 676 -10.00 -6.27 -16.61
N ASN A 677 -10.48 -5.46 -15.67
CA ASN A 677 -10.88 -5.88 -14.34
C ASN A 677 -12.34 -5.51 -14.11
N VAL A 678 -13.13 -6.48 -13.65
CA VAL A 678 -14.49 -6.25 -13.15
C VAL A 678 -14.50 -6.54 -11.66
N LYS A 679 -15.10 -5.66 -10.87
CA LYS A 679 -15.32 -5.87 -9.44
C LYS A 679 -16.79 -5.61 -9.10
N GLN A 680 -17.46 -6.65 -8.61
CA GLN A 680 -18.82 -6.53 -8.07
C GLN A 680 -18.79 -6.50 -6.55
N THR A 681 -19.63 -5.63 -5.97
CA THR A 681 -19.81 -5.51 -4.52
C THR A 681 -21.29 -5.38 -4.19
N ALA A 682 -21.73 -6.10 -3.16
CA ALA A 682 -23.07 -5.95 -2.61
C ALA A 682 -23.13 -4.68 -1.72
N PRO A 683 -24.29 -3.99 -1.61
CA PRO A 683 -24.45 -2.94 -0.62
C PRO A 683 -24.36 -3.49 0.80
N SER A 684 -23.98 -2.65 1.77
CA SER A 684 -23.98 -3.04 3.18
C SER A 684 -25.39 -3.40 3.64
N MET A 685 -25.54 -4.41 4.51
CA MET A 685 -26.83 -4.81 5.03
C MET A 685 -27.53 -3.70 5.82
N THR A 686 -26.75 -2.82 6.49
CA THR A 686 -27.28 -1.66 7.21
C THR A 686 -27.87 -0.60 6.29
N SER A 687 -27.29 -0.41 5.09
CA SER A 687 -27.83 0.52 4.08
C SER A 687 -29.18 0.08 3.49
N LEU A 688 -29.54 -1.19 3.66
CA LEU A 688 -30.83 -1.74 3.19
C LEU A 688 -31.97 -1.57 4.20
N LEU A 689 -31.65 -1.16 5.43
CA LEU A 689 -32.65 -0.93 6.47
C LEU A 689 -33.31 0.44 6.24
N ASN A 690 -34.62 0.47 6.12
CA ASN A 690 -35.37 1.72 6.01
C ASN A 690 -35.54 2.36 7.40
N ILE A 691 -34.43 2.79 7.99
CA ILE A 691 -34.35 3.38 9.33
C ILE A 691 -33.52 4.65 9.24
N GLU A 692 -34.01 5.71 9.84
CA GLU A 692 -33.29 6.98 9.94
C GLU A 692 -32.31 6.96 11.11
N ASN A 693 -31.09 7.40 10.84
CA ASN A 693 -30.09 7.70 11.85
C ASN A 693 -30.01 9.22 12.03
N THR A 694 -30.45 9.69 13.18
CA THR A 694 -30.51 11.11 13.58
C THR A 694 -29.40 11.49 14.56
N SER A 695 -28.37 10.66 14.68
CA SER A 695 -27.30 10.86 15.65
C SER A 695 -26.43 12.11 15.39
N ASP A 696 -26.40 12.59 14.16
CA ASP A 696 -25.85 13.89 13.78
C ASP A 696 -27.02 14.80 13.38
N PRO A 697 -27.26 15.91 14.12
CA PRO A 697 -28.42 16.74 13.89
C PRO A 697 -28.42 17.48 12.55
N LEU A 698 -27.26 17.67 11.92
CA LEU A 698 -27.12 18.31 10.61
C LEU A 698 -27.08 17.30 9.45
N ASN A 699 -26.88 16.00 9.71
CA ASN A 699 -26.76 14.98 8.70
C ASN A 699 -27.55 13.73 9.08
N ILE A 700 -28.75 13.64 8.57
CA ILE A 700 -29.68 12.52 8.83
C ILE A 700 -29.55 11.50 7.71
N TYR A 701 -29.35 10.23 8.05
CA TYR A 701 -29.16 9.15 7.10
C TYR A 701 -30.31 8.17 7.15
N ALA A 702 -30.95 7.93 6.00
CA ALA A 702 -31.91 6.84 5.83
C ALA A 702 -31.30 5.71 5.00
N GLY A 703 -31.85 4.52 5.12
CA GLY A 703 -31.49 3.39 4.28
C GLY A 703 -32.35 3.31 3.02
N ASN A 704 -32.01 2.34 2.14
CA ASN A 704 -32.75 2.05 0.91
C ASN A 704 -32.70 0.55 0.60
N SER A 705 -33.85 -0.12 0.70
CA SER A 705 -34.00 -1.57 0.44
C SER A 705 -33.75 -1.96 -1.02
N ASP A 706 -33.91 -1.01 -1.96
CA ASP A 706 -33.86 -1.26 -3.41
C ASP A 706 -32.45 -1.21 -4.00
N LEU A 707 -31.43 -1.04 -3.16
CA LEU A 707 -30.05 -0.98 -3.60
C LEU A 707 -29.60 -2.25 -4.34
N LYS A 708 -28.99 -2.05 -5.50
CA LYS A 708 -28.42 -3.10 -6.36
C LYS A 708 -26.93 -3.25 -6.11
N ASN A 709 -26.38 -4.39 -6.52
CA ASN A 709 -24.92 -4.58 -6.52
C ASN A 709 -24.27 -3.57 -7.46
N THR A 710 -23.17 -3.00 -7.00
CA THR A 710 -22.33 -2.11 -7.78
C THR A 710 -21.34 -2.93 -8.60
N THR A 711 -21.16 -2.58 -9.87
CA THR A 711 -20.16 -3.21 -10.75
C THR A 711 -19.20 -2.14 -11.27
N ASN A 712 -17.95 -2.28 -10.93
CA ASN A 712 -16.86 -1.44 -11.43
C ASN A 712 -16.15 -2.15 -12.57
N HIS A 713 -16.06 -1.51 -13.73
CA HIS A 713 -15.30 -1.95 -14.89
C HIS A 713 -14.08 -1.05 -15.05
N GLU A 714 -12.91 -1.62 -15.05
CA GLU A 714 -11.64 -0.92 -15.28
C GLU A 714 -10.89 -1.54 -16.45
N VAL A 715 -10.56 -0.71 -17.43
CA VAL A 715 -9.63 -1.06 -18.52
C VAL A 715 -8.36 -0.26 -18.31
N SER A 716 -7.20 -0.91 -18.32
CA SER A 716 -5.92 -0.21 -18.29
C SER A 716 -5.00 -0.65 -19.42
N LEU A 717 -4.31 0.32 -20.03
CA LEU A 717 -3.31 0.12 -21.06
C LEU A 717 -1.98 0.69 -20.59
N LEU A 718 -0.93 -0.12 -20.58
CA LEU A 718 0.43 0.32 -20.28
C LEU A 718 1.32 0.06 -21.49
N TYR A 719 2.07 1.08 -21.90
CA TYR A 719 3.20 0.96 -22.79
C TYR A 719 4.46 1.47 -22.09
N ALA A 720 5.48 0.64 -22.02
CA ALA A 720 6.78 1.01 -21.47
C ALA A 720 7.90 0.65 -22.44
N ASN A 721 8.84 1.58 -22.63
CA ASN A 721 10.01 1.37 -23.47
C ASN A 721 11.29 1.82 -22.74
N LYS A 722 12.29 0.96 -22.73
CA LYS A 722 13.59 1.18 -22.09
C LYS A 722 14.71 1.05 -23.10
N ASN A 723 15.61 1.98 -23.10
CA ASN A 723 16.76 1.97 -23.97
C ASN A 723 18.07 1.98 -23.17
N ASP A 724 18.70 0.83 -23.04
CA ASP A 724 19.93 0.66 -22.27
C ASP A 724 21.11 1.46 -22.85
N LYS A 725 21.17 1.59 -24.20
CA LYS A 725 22.26 2.34 -24.86
C LYS A 725 22.18 3.83 -24.57
N LYS A 726 20.95 4.38 -24.59
CA LYS A 726 20.68 5.80 -24.27
C LYS A 726 20.46 6.03 -22.78
N GLU A 727 20.28 4.95 -21.98
CA GLU A 727 19.83 5.02 -20.59
C GLU A 727 18.56 5.84 -20.46
N SER A 728 17.58 5.62 -21.33
CA SER A 728 16.31 6.33 -21.32
C SER A 728 15.14 5.39 -21.01
N ASN A 729 14.13 5.92 -20.37
CA ASN A 729 12.89 5.22 -20.04
C ASN A 729 11.70 6.10 -20.41
N PHE A 730 10.71 5.52 -21.07
CA PHE A 730 9.43 6.15 -21.37
C PHE A 730 8.31 5.17 -20.98
N THR A 731 7.33 5.65 -20.24
CA THR A 731 6.16 4.86 -19.83
C THR A 731 4.92 5.71 -19.95
N ILE A 732 3.88 5.19 -20.59
CA ILE A 732 2.54 5.77 -20.57
C ILE A 732 1.59 4.72 -20.03
N LYS A 733 0.71 5.12 -19.12
CA LYS A 733 -0.32 4.28 -18.56
C LYS A 733 -1.65 5.02 -18.60
N GLN A 734 -2.67 4.36 -19.13
CA GLN A 734 -4.02 4.88 -19.22
C GLN A 734 -4.98 3.98 -18.47
N TYR A 735 -5.95 4.58 -17.79
CA TYR A 735 -7.06 3.90 -17.13
C TYR A 735 -8.36 4.51 -17.62
N TYR A 736 -9.30 3.66 -17.92
CA TYR A 736 -10.70 4.01 -18.08
C TYR A 736 -11.52 3.21 -17.09
N THR A 737 -12.28 3.89 -16.25
CA THR A 737 -13.12 3.27 -15.24
C THR A 737 -14.56 3.72 -15.44
N THR A 738 -15.51 2.78 -15.44
CA THR A 738 -16.94 3.08 -15.40
C THR A 738 -17.63 2.21 -14.36
N ILE A 739 -18.62 2.80 -13.70
CA ILE A 739 -19.30 2.14 -12.58
C ILE A 739 -20.79 2.02 -12.91
N VAL A 740 -21.27 0.79 -12.97
CA VAL A 740 -22.68 0.46 -13.13
C VAL A 740 -23.29 0.31 -11.75
N ASN A 741 -24.47 0.93 -11.53
CA ASN A 741 -25.12 1.02 -10.24
C ASN A 741 -24.18 1.55 -9.13
N ALA A 742 -23.41 2.61 -9.43
CA ALA A 742 -22.57 3.25 -8.42
C ALA A 742 -23.41 3.65 -7.21
N LEU A 743 -22.90 3.38 -6.01
CA LEU A 743 -23.55 3.86 -4.79
C LEU A 743 -23.24 5.34 -4.63
N ALA A 744 -24.26 6.17 -4.62
CA ALA A 744 -24.21 7.59 -4.31
C ALA A 744 -25.20 7.91 -3.19
N TYR A 745 -24.99 9.03 -2.51
CA TYR A 745 -25.95 9.55 -1.56
C TYR A 745 -26.74 10.67 -2.19
N SER A 746 -28.00 10.40 -2.48
CA SER A 746 -28.98 11.46 -2.77
C SER A 746 -29.26 12.20 -1.48
N TYR A 747 -29.26 13.53 -1.50
CA TYR A 747 -29.62 14.29 -0.31
C TYR A 747 -30.60 15.41 -0.61
N ARG A 748 -31.41 15.70 0.39
CA ARG A 748 -32.26 16.90 0.45
C ARG A 748 -31.66 17.87 1.43
N PHE A 749 -31.51 19.10 1.02
CA PHE A 749 -30.95 20.17 1.84
C PHE A 749 -32.04 21.15 2.27
N ASP A 750 -32.23 21.30 3.57
CA ASP A 750 -33.09 22.35 4.11
C ASP A 750 -32.29 23.66 4.23
N ARG A 751 -32.62 24.63 3.39
CA ARG A 751 -31.92 25.94 3.42
C ARG A 751 -32.18 26.74 4.70
N SER A 752 -33.20 26.43 5.44
CA SER A 752 -33.56 27.18 6.65
C SER A 752 -32.71 26.76 7.83
N THR A 753 -32.42 25.49 7.95
CA THR A 753 -31.68 24.88 9.08
C THR A 753 -30.28 24.42 8.69
N GLY A 754 -30.02 24.19 7.40
CA GLY A 754 -28.80 23.57 6.90
C GLY A 754 -28.73 22.06 7.10
N ILE A 755 -29.84 21.41 7.49
CA ILE A 755 -29.94 19.96 7.68
C ILE A 755 -29.92 19.26 6.32
N ARG A 756 -29.19 18.17 6.24
CA ARG A 756 -29.12 17.28 5.07
C ARG A 756 -29.72 15.92 5.40
N HIS A 757 -30.70 15.51 4.60
CA HIS A 757 -31.27 14.16 4.67
C HIS A 757 -30.67 13.31 3.54
N TYR A 758 -29.83 12.38 3.88
CA TYR A 758 -29.14 11.49 2.96
C TYR A 758 -29.86 10.17 2.78
N GLN A 759 -29.94 9.72 1.53
CA GLN A 759 -30.42 8.39 1.19
C GLN A 759 -29.48 7.75 0.15
N PRO A 760 -29.00 6.52 0.38
CA PRO A 760 -28.16 5.84 -0.60
C PRO A 760 -29.01 5.43 -1.82
N VAL A 761 -28.49 5.69 -3.02
CA VAL A 761 -29.13 5.37 -4.30
C VAL A 761 -28.11 4.79 -5.27
N ASN A 762 -28.58 4.00 -6.23
CA ASN A 762 -27.72 3.57 -7.33
C ASN A 762 -27.81 4.56 -8.48
N VAL A 763 -26.66 5.02 -8.96
CA VAL A 763 -26.54 5.94 -10.09
C VAL A 763 -25.71 5.32 -11.22
N ASN A 764 -26.04 5.70 -12.46
CA ASN A 764 -25.33 5.28 -13.66
C ASN A 764 -24.82 6.48 -14.43
N GLY A 765 -23.72 6.28 -15.15
CA GLY A 765 -23.11 7.32 -15.98
C GLY A 765 -21.79 7.83 -15.41
N ASN A 766 -21.37 7.39 -14.22
CA ASN A 766 -20.06 7.74 -13.67
C ASN A 766 -18.95 7.06 -14.45
N TYR A 767 -18.00 7.85 -14.94
CA TYR A 767 -16.75 7.34 -15.52
C TYR A 767 -15.57 8.26 -15.26
N SER A 768 -14.38 7.70 -15.34
CA SER A 768 -13.15 8.47 -15.25
C SER A 768 -12.13 7.99 -16.28
N PHE A 769 -11.30 8.91 -16.73
CA PHE A 769 -10.18 8.65 -17.61
C PHE A 769 -8.92 9.27 -17.00
N HIS A 770 -7.88 8.45 -16.79
CA HIS A 770 -6.62 8.89 -16.21
C HIS A 770 -5.46 8.48 -17.10
N THR A 771 -4.58 9.42 -17.41
CA THR A 771 -3.34 9.18 -18.16
C THR A 771 -2.15 9.60 -17.30
N TYR A 772 -1.15 8.75 -17.23
CA TYR A 772 0.12 9.00 -16.58
C TYR A 772 1.24 8.78 -17.59
N ILE A 773 2.15 9.74 -17.72
CA ILE A 773 3.34 9.66 -18.55
C ILE A 773 4.56 9.88 -17.68
N TRP A 774 5.54 9.01 -17.80
CA TRP A 774 6.83 9.15 -17.15
C TRP A 774 7.92 9.06 -18.21
N HIS A 775 8.77 10.03 -18.24
CA HIS A 775 9.90 10.06 -19.13
C HIS A 775 11.17 10.44 -18.36
N TRP A 776 12.24 9.72 -18.64
CA TRP A 776 13.56 9.99 -18.11
C TRP A 776 14.60 9.76 -19.20
N THR A 777 15.46 10.76 -19.47
CA THR A 777 16.49 10.64 -20.49
C THR A 777 17.67 11.58 -20.22
N PRO A 778 18.92 11.13 -20.47
CA PRO A 778 20.06 12.01 -20.55
C PRO A 778 19.94 12.88 -21.80
N LEU A 779 20.23 14.19 -21.67
CA LEU A 779 20.22 15.17 -22.77
C LEU A 779 21.61 15.34 -23.42
N ASP A 780 22.67 14.91 -22.74
CA ASP A 780 24.04 15.03 -23.24
C ASP A 780 24.71 13.65 -23.40
N LYS A 781 25.71 13.57 -24.31
CA LYS A 781 26.48 12.34 -24.58
C LYS A 781 27.25 11.86 -23.33
N LYS A 782 27.61 12.76 -22.42
CA LYS A 782 28.34 12.45 -21.17
C LYS A 782 27.39 12.02 -20.04
N ARG A 783 26.06 12.02 -20.30
CA ARG A 783 24.98 11.66 -19.34
C ARG A 783 25.02 12.44 -18.02
N LYS A 784 25.52 13.67 -18.07
CA LYS A 784 25.61 14.58 -16.94
C LYS A 784 24.33 15.39 -16.76
N LEU A 785 23.69 15.75 -17.86
CA LEU A 785 22.43 16.47 -17.89
C LEU A 785 21.30 15.49 -18.15
N VAL A 786 20.38 15.40 -17.21
CA VAL A 786 19.25 14.45 -17.23
C VAL A 786 17.97 15.21 -17.04
N ILE A 787 16.96 14.90 -17.84
CA ILE A 787 15.59 15.35 -17.65
C ILE A 787 14.75 14.21 -17.08
N LYS A 788 13.93 14.52 -16.09
CA LYS A 788 12.84 13.69 -15.58
C LYS A 788 11.54 14.48 -15.75
N ASP A 789 10.55 13.82 -16.29
CA ASP A 789 9.28 14.40 -16.69
C ASP A 789 8.14 13.47 -16.23
N GLU A 790 7.11 14.05 -15.59
CA GLU A 790 5.94 13.34 -15.08
C GLU A 790 4.69 14.15 -15.43
N SER A 791 3.89 13.66 -16.39
CA SER A 791 2.63 14.26 -16.77
C SER A 791 1.44 13.44 -16.25
N VAL A 792 0.42 14.11 -15.77
CA VAL A 792 -0.85 13.49 -15.34
C VAL A 792 -2.01 14.23 -15.96
N LEU A 793 -2.93 13.50 -16.57
CA LEU A 793 -4.22 14.01 -17.02
C LEU A 793 -5.33 13.16 -16.40
N ARG A 794 -6.31 13.80 -15.77
CA ARG A 794 -7.49 13.16 -15.17
C ARG A 794 -8.74 13.85 -15.64
N LEU A 795 -9.70 13.07 -16.06
CA LEU A 795 -11.08 13.49 -16.34
C LEU A 795 -12.01 12.64 -15.46
N ASN A 796 -12.85 13.28 -14.66
CA ASN A 796 -13.88 12.61 -13.90
C ASN A 796 -15.23 13.17 -14.32
N HIS A 797 -16.14 12.29 -14.74
CA HIS A 797 -17.54 12.58 -15.01
C HIS A 797 -18.36 11.97 -13.88
N GLY A 798 -18.84 12.81 -12.99
CA GLY A 798 -19.62 12.43 -11.82
C GLY A 798 -21.09 12.73 -12.00
N VAL A 799 -21.94 11.76 -11.66
CA VAL A 799 -23.40 11.90 -11.62
C VAL A 799 -23.83 11.92 -10.16
N ASP A 800 -24.72 12.84 -9.82
CA ASP A 800 -25.21 13.05 -8.47
C ASP A 800 -26.72 13.37 -8.47
N TYR A 801 -27.37 13.26 -7.31
CA TYR A 801 -28.78 13.59 -7.11
C TYR A 801 -28.93 14.44 -5.87
N ASN A 802 -29.54 15.62 -6.02
CA ASN A 802 -29.85 16.50 -4.90
C ASN A 802 -31.19 17.22 -5.11
N SER A 803 -31.76 17.70 -4.05
CA SER A 803 -32.95 18.55 -4.02
C SER A 803 -32.85 19.55 -2.88
N GLU A 804 -33.40 20.73 -3.06
CA GLU A 804 -33.47 21.77 -2.01
C GLU A 804 -34.87 21.95 -1.44
N VAL A 805 -35.86 21.31 -2.05
CA VAL A 805 -37.25 21.49 -1.67
C VAL A 805 -37.77 20.19 -1.10
N GLU A 806 -38.41 20.28 0.06
CA GLU A 806 -39.11 19.17 0.68
C GLU A 806 -40.21 18.67 -0.29
N ASN A 807 -40.31 17.37 -0.50
CA ASN A 807 -41.25 16.71 -1.43
C ASN A 807 -40.93 16.84 -2.95
N ILE A 808 -39.80 17.41 -3.34
CA ILE A 808 -39.34 17.32 -4.73
C ILE A 808 -38.31 16.19 -4.82
N MET A 809 -38.52 15.26 -5.77
CA MET A 809 -37.51 14.20 -6.02
C MET A 809 -36.17 14.82 -6.40
N PRO A 810 -35.04 14.32 -5.79
CA PRO A 810 -33.73 14.79 -6.17
C PRO A 810 -33.46 14.70 -7.66
N GLN A 811 -32.98 15.81 -8.24
CA GLN A 811 -32.69 15.89 -9.65
C GLN A 811 -31.28 15.43 -9.97
N ARG A 812 -31.14 14.84 -11.16
CA ARG A 812 -29.85 14.39 -11.66
C ARG A 812 -29.01 15.59 -12.11
N SER A 813 -27.78 15.67 -11.58
CA SER A 813 -26.79 16.65 -12.02
C SER A 813 -25.50 15.97 -12.47
N ILE A 814 -24.74 16.64 -13.32
CA ILE A 814 -23.47 16.18 -13.85
C ILE A 814 -22.40 17.18 -13.47
N VAL A 815 -21.28 16.71 -12.95
CA VAL A 815 -20.08 17.51 -12.73
C VAL A 815 -18.90 16.89 -13.45
N ASN A 816 -18.22 17.66 -14.27
CA ASN A 816 -17.00 17.27 -14.93
C ASN A 816 -15.82 17.98 -14.25
N THR A 817 -14.83 17.20 -13.84
CA THR A 817 -13.59 17.71 -13.27
C THR A 817 -12.42 17.31 -14.16
N TRP A 818 -11.69 18.29 -14.66
CA TRP A 818 -10.45 18.10 -15.38
C TRP A 818 -9.27 18.46 -14.48
N TRP A 819 -8.25 17.63 -14.49
CA TRP A 819 -6.98 17.93 -13.85
C TRP A 819 -5.83 17.57 -14.76
N GLY A 820 -5.00 18.54 -15.11
CA GLY A 820 -3.75 18.33 -15.83
C GLY A 820 -2.56 18.79 -14.99
N SER A 821 -1.52 18.00 -14.91
CA SER A 821 -0.30 18.44 -14.26
C SER A 821 0.94 17.95 -14.98
N GLU A 822 1.98 18.79 -14.95
CA GLU A 822 3.29 18.54 -15.50
C GLU A 822 4.35 18.83 -14.46
N LYS A 823 5.26 17.88 -14.24
CA LYS A 823 6.39 18.00 -13.33
C LYS A 823 7.69 17.70 -14.06
N VAL A 824 8.55 18.67 -14.14
CA VAL A 824 9.85 18.55 -14.80
C VAL A 824 10.99 18.75 -13.80
N GLU A 825 11.97 17.87 -13.82
CA GLU A 825 13.24 18.03 -13.12
C GLU A 825 14.39 17.91 -14.09
N LEU A 826 15.21 18.97 -14.19
CA LEU A 826 16.43 19.00 -14.97
C LEU A 826 17.63 18.94 -14.03
N LYS A 827 18.38 17.85 -14.04
CA LYS A 827 19.49 17.60 -13.11
C LYS A 827 20.82 17.55 -13.84
N TYR A 828 21.79 18.36 -13.40
CA TYR A 828 23.12 18.41 -13.93
C TYR A 828 24.18 17.96 -12.90
N GLY A 829 24.97 16.95 -13.28
CA GLY A 829 26.05 16.40 -12.45
C GLY A 829 27.41 16.95 -12.83
N ILE A 830 28.12 17.61 -11.90
CA ILE A 830 29.45 18.17 -12.09
C ILE A 830 30.42 17.47 -11.14
N GLY A 831 31.09 16.44 -11.61
CA GLY A 831 32.00 15.66 -10.77
C GLY A 831 31.26 15.00 -9.60
N LYS A 832 31.46 15.50 -8.36
CA LYS A 832 30.78 15.03 -7.16
C LYS A 832 29.60 15.94 -6.75
N HIS A 833 29.34 17.00 -7.49
CA HIS A 833 28.28 17.97 -7.25
C HIS A 833 27.06 17.66 -8.11
N SER A 834 25.88 18.04 -7.67
CA SER A 834 24.64 17.94 -8.42
C SER A 834 23.83 19.21 -8.23
N ILE A 835 23.33 19.77 -9.33
CA ILE A 835 22.42 20.92 -9.33
C ILE A 835 21.18 20.49 -10.12
N GLY A 836 20.00 20.77 -9.61
CA GLY A 836 18.72 20.48 -10.24
C GLY A 836 17.82 21.71 -10.31
N LEU A 837 17.20 21.92 -11.45
CA LEU A 837 16.05 22.81 -11.60
C LEU A 837 14.80 21.96 -11.58
N LYS A 838 13.77 22.39 -10.88
CA LYS A 838 12.49 21.71 -10.81
C LYS A 838 11.34 22.67 -11.09
N GLY A 839 10.33 22.16 -11.76
CA GLY A 839 9.10 22.86 -12.04
C GLY A 839 7.90 21.92 -11.94
N TYR A 840 6.79 22.44 -11.49
CA TYR A 840 5.50 21.77 -11.46
C TYR A 840 4.42 22.79 -11.81
N VAL A 841 3.51 22.40 -12.67
CA VAL A 841 2.27 23.11 -12.92
C VAL A 841 1.12 22.12 -12.85
N GLY A 842 0.09 22.44 -12.09
CA GLY A 842 -1.14 21.69 -11.98
C GLY A 842 -2.32 22.61 -12.27
N VAL A 843 -3.20 22.25 -13.21
CA VAL A 843 -4.39 23.02 -13.55
C VAL A 843 -5.61 22.12 -13.39
N GLY A 844 -6.58 22.59 -12.58
CA GLY A 844 -7.87 21.96 -12.38
C GLY A 844 -8.99 22.85 -12.93
N HIS A 845 -9.95 22.25 -13.66
CA HIS A 845 -11.12 22.94 -14.17
C HIS A 845 -12.38 22.15 -13.86
N VAL A 846 -13.42 22.84 -13.37
CA VAL A 846 -14.70 22.22 -12.97
C VAL A 846 -15.84 22.87 -13.71
N THR A 847 -16.72 22.04 -14.29
CA THR A 847 -17.98 22.44 -14.90
C THR A 847 -19.11 21.59 -14.36
N SER A 848 -20.34 22.14 -14.30
CA SER A 848 -21.52 21.42 -13.85
C SER A 848 -22.72 21.71 -14.76
N SER A 849 -23.65 20.77 -14.84
CA SER A 849 -24.97 20.99 -15.48
C SER A 849 -25.99 21.69 -14.57
N ARG A 850 -25.59 22.00 -13.32
CA ARG A 850 -26.48 22.68 -12.37
C ARG A 850 -26.74 24.10 -12.76
N GLN A 851 -27.97 24.54 -12.53
CA GLN A 851 -28.35 25.93 -12.73
C GLN A 851 -27.51 26.79 -11.77
N ASP A 852 -27.06 27.97 -12.25
CA ASP A 852 -26.27 28.95 -11.50
C ASP A 852 -24.86 28.47 -11.05
N PHE A 853 -24.36 27.34 -11.56
CA PHE A 853 -22.99 26.92 -11.33
C PHE A 853 -22.02 27.74 -12.18
N ASN A 854 -21.09 28.43 -11.49
CA ASN A 854 -20.00 29.13 -12.14
C ASN A 854 -18.79 28.19 -12.28
N SER A 855 -18.39 27.91 -13.53
CA SER A 855 -17.15 27.17 -13.77
C SER A 855 -15.94 27.92 -13.21
N TYR A 856 -14.97 27.20 -12.68
CA TYR A 856 -13.77 27.80 -12.13
C TYR A 856 -12.53 26.99 -12.46
N THR A 857 -11.39 27.66 -12.40
CA THR A 857 -10.08 27.08 -12.69
C THR A 857 -9.13 27.33 -11.54
N LEU A 858 -8.42 26.30 -11.13
CA LEU A 858 -7.36 26.32 -10.13
C LEU A 858 -6.02 26.13 -10.81
N CYS A 859 -4.99 26.76 -10.28
CA CYS A 859 -3.63 26.59 -10.77
C CYS A 859 -2.65 26.52 -9.60
N ASP A 860 -1.90 25.40 -9.52
CA ASP A 860 -0.77 25.21 -8.62
C ASP A 860 0.52 25.30 -9.42
N LEU A 861 1.41 26.21 -9.04
CA LEU A 861 2.69 26.42 -9.70
C LEU A 861 3.84 26.32 -8.70
N ASN A 862 4.74 25.37 -8.88
CA ASN A 862 5.92 25.23 -8.03
C ASN A 862 7.17 25.24 -8.90
N TYR A 863 8.16 26.02 -8.52
CA TYR A 863 9.45 26.06 -9.22
C TYR A 863 10.59 26.32 -8.25
N GLY A 864 11.75 25.76 -8.57
CA GLY A 864 12.85 25.89 -7.64
C GLY A 864 14.14 25.24 -8.09
N LEU A 865 15.09 25.25 -7.17
CA LEU A 865 16.43 24.74 -7.34
C LEU A 865 16.78 23.81 -6.19
N ASN A 866 17.41 22.68 -6.50
CA ASN A 866 18.06 21.84 -5.51
C ASN A 866 19.54 21.68 -5.84
N ALA A 867 20.39 21.54 -4.83
CA ALA A 867 21.80 21.33 -5.04
C ALA A 867 22.44 20.47 -3.94
N ILE A 868 23.39 19.62 -4.36
CA ILE A 868 24.30 18.90 -3.48
C ILE A 868 25.71 19.34 -3.86
N ILE A 869 26.39 20.02 -2.93
CA ILE A 869 27.71 20.61 -3.14
C ILE A 869 28.69 19.98 -2.17
N LYS A 870 29.67 19.25 -2.69
CA LYS A 870 30.79 18.73 -1.88
C LYS A 870 31.79 19.84 -1.62
N LEU A 871 32.05 20.10 -0.36
CA LEU A 871 32.97 21.11 0.12
C LEU A 871 34.28 20.48 0.59
N PRO A 872 35.39 21.27 0.75
CA PRO A 872 36.62 20.79 1.36
C PRO A 872 36.38 20.16 2.76
N LEU A 873 37.36 19.42 3.30
CA LEU A 873 37.35 18.81 4.62
C LEU A 873 36.23 17.76 4.84
N ASN A 874 35.77 17.09 3.77
CA ASN A 874 34.63 16.12 3.79
C ASN A 874 33.31 16.76 4.28
N MET A 875 33.11 18.01 3.93
CA MET A 875 31.85 18.70 4.15
C MET A 875 30.94 18.60 2.91
N GLU A 876 29.64 18.70 3.14
CA GLU A 876 28.62 18.72 2.09
C GLU A 876 27.52 19.71 2.47
N LEU A 877 27.11 20.53 1.51
CA LEU A 877 25.91 21.34 1.56
C LEU A 877 24.86 20.71 0.66
N SER A 878 23.73 20.37 1.23
CA SER A 878 22.51 19.99 0.51
C SER A 878 21.46 21.08 0.74
N THR A 879 20.89 21.61 -0.35
CA THR A 879 19.93 22.71 -0.25
C THR A 879 18.79 22.57 -1.24
N ASP A 880 17.62 23.06 -0.88
CA ASP A 880 16.40 23.08 -1.67
C ASP A 880 15.70 24.43 -1.48
N LEU A 881 15.53 25.16 -2.56
CA LEU A 881 14.78 26.42 -2.61
C LEU A 881 13.61 26.24 -3.55
N THR A 882 12.40 26.49 -3.06
CA THR A 882 11.18 26.28 -3.88
C THR A 882 10.18 27.38 -3.59
N MET A 883 9.63 27.96 -4.65
CA MET A 883 8.45 28.80 -4.62
C MET A 883 7.23 27.91 -4.85
N TYR A 884 6.25 27.94 -3.94
CA TYR A 884 4.95 27.30 -4.07
C TYR A 884 3.90 28.39 -4.23
N SER A 885 3.09 28.31 -5.28
CA SER A 885 2.08 29.32 -5.60
C SER A 885 0.76 28.64 -5.89
N HIS A 886 -0.30 29.15 -5.29
CA HIS A 886 -1.68 28.69 -5.44
C HIS A 886 -2.54 29.82 -5.98
N TYR A 887 -3.32 29.57 -7.04
CA TYR A 887 -4.18 30.55 -7.70
C TYR A 887 -5.57 29.97 -7.99
N GLY A 888 -6.60 30.84 -7.93
CA GLY A 888 -7.98 30.45 -8.24
C GLY A 888 -8.70 29.74 -7.09
N TYR A 889 -8.12 29.77 -5.89
CA TYR A 889 -8.76 29.27 -4.68
C TYR A 889 -9.84 30.23 -4.18
N ALA A 890 -10.85 29.73 -3.44
CA ALA A 890 -12.03 30.48 -2.99
C ALA A 890 -11.69 31.64 -2.08
N THR A 891 -10.67 31.47 -1.22
CA THR A 891 -10.28 32.49 -0.26
C THR A 891 -8.96 33.14 -0.66
N SER A 892 -8.82 34.42 -0.34
CA SER A 892 -7.55 35.14 -0.57
C SER A 892 -6.38 34.50 0.16
N ASP A 893 -6.64 33.93 1.35
CA ASP A 893 -5.62 33.32 2.18
C ASP A 893 -5.13 31.95 1.67
N ALA A 894 -5.92 31.30 0.81
CA ALA A 894 -5.53 30.06 0.12
C ALA A 894 -4.75 30.34 -1.18
N ASN A 895 -4.79 31.58 -1.70
CA ASN A 895 -4.00 32.03 -2.87
C ASN A 895 -2.63 32.54 -2.36
N THR A 896 -1.70 31.62 -2.12
CA THR A 896 -0.41 31.89 -1.47
C THR A 896 0.76 31.88 -2.45
N ASN A 897 1.86 32.51 -2.04
CA ASN A 897 3.16 32.44 -2.67
C ASN A 897 4.22 32.18 -1.59
N ASP A 898 4.55 30.92 -1.40
CA ASP A 898 5.39 30.48 -0.29
C ASP A 898 6.81 30.18 -0.78
N PHE A 899 7.76 31.04 -0.43
CA PHE A 899 9.17 30.78 -0.73
C PHE A 899 9.80 29.98 0.41
N VAL A 900 10.05 28.70 0.18
CA VAL A 900 10.55 27.75 1.19
C VAL A 900 12.02 27.45 0.91
N TRP A 901 12.86 27.58 1.93
CA TRP A 901 14.27 27.23 1.88
C TRP A 901 14.61 26.20 2.95
N ASN A 902 15.11 25.02 2.49
CA ASN A 902 15.65 23.97 3.33
C ASN A 902 17.14 23.78 3.04
N ALA A 903 17.97 23.63 4.08
CA ALA A 903 19.39 23.41 3.93
C ALA A 903 19.94 22.48 4.99
N ARG A 904 20.94 21.69 4.62
CA ARG A 904 21.73 20.83 5.51
C ARG A 904 23.21 21.04 5.22
N LEU A 905 23.97 21.34 6.27
CA LEU A 905 25.43 21.30 6.24
C LEU A 905 25.90 20.07 7.02
N SER A 906 26.63 19.19 6.37
CA SER A 906 27.15 17.98 7.02
C SER A 906 28.68 17.91 6.97
N LYS A 907 29.30 17.32 7.99
CA LYS A 907 30.73 17.02 8.05
C LYS A 907 30.93 15.56 8.48
N THR A 908 31.56 14.78 7.62
CA THR A 908 31.86 13.37 7.89
C THR A 908 33.31 13.20 8.34
N PHE A 909 33.50 12.58 9.50
CA PHE A 909 34.79 12.16 10.04
C PHE A 909 35.02 10.69 9.63
N ILE A 910 36.10 10.45 8.86
CA ILE A 910 36.37 9.11 8.29
C ILE A 910 36.61 8.08 9.41
N LYS A 911 37.25 8.50 10.47
CA LYS A 911 37.43 7.73 11.71
C LYS A 911 36.99 8.64 12.87
N PRO A 912 36.01 8.23 13.68
CA PRO A 912 35.39 6.93 13.93
C PRO A 912 34.08 6.62 13.20
N GLY A 913 33.75 7.21 12.05
CA GLY A 913 32.49 6.97 11.31
C GLY A 913 31.32 7.86 11.80
N ILE A 914 31.65 9.06 12.29
CA ILE A 914 30.70 10.06 12.77
C ILE A 914 30.43 11.07 11.64
N THR A 915 29.17 11.45 11.48
CA THR A 915 28.76 12.61 10.67
C THR A 915 28.03 13.58 11.59
N MET A 916 28.49 14.82 11.63
CA MET A 916 27.78 15.93 12.28
C MET A 916 26.97 16.65 11.21
N MET A 917 25.72 17.01 11.51
CA MET A 917 24.83 17.68 10.60
C MET A 917 24.16 18.87 11.28
N ILE A 918 23.95 19.94 10.51
CA ILE A 918 23.18 21.11 10.90
C ILE A 918 22.08 21.28 9.86
N ASP A 919 20.84 21.21 10.29
CA ASP A 919 19.66 21.35 9.46
C ASP A 919 18.96 22.68 9.72
N GLY A 920 18.53 23.33 8.65
CA GLY A 920 17.54 24.40 8.65
C GLY A 920 16.34 23.94 7.82
N PHE A 921 15.19 23.86 8.44
CA PHE A 921 13.92 23.55 7.80
C PHE A 921 13.07 24.80 7.73
N ASP A 922 12.53 25.09 6.54
CA ASP A 922 11.73 26.27 6.24
C ASP A 922 12.34 27.54 6.88
N ILE A 923 13.58 27.84 6.48
CA ILE A 923 14.42 28.87 7.11
C ILE A 923 13.71 30.23 7.20
N PHE A 924 12.89 30.55 6.20
CA PHE A 924 12.14 31.81 6.17
C PHE A 924 10.81 31.75 6.94
N GLY A 925 10.28 30.53 7.21
CA GLY A 925 9.02 30.32 7.93
C GLY A 925 7.78 30.66 7.12
N ASN A 926 7.83 30.43 5.80
CA ASN A 926 6.77 30.78 4.86
C ASN A 926 5.91 29.58 4.44
N LEU A 927 6.21 28.37 4.93
CA LEU A 927 5.50 27.18 4.52
C LEU A 927 4.04 27.20 4.98
N SER A 928 3.11 27.15 4.04
CA SER A 928 1.69 26.87 4.27
C SER A 928 1.37 25.41 3.93
N ASN A 929 0.33 24.86 4.59
CA ASN A 929 -0.14 23.49 4.36
C ASN A 929 -1.62 23.53 4.01
N ILE A 930 -1.90 23.71 2.71
CA ILE A 930 -3.24 23.83 2.15
C ILE A 930 -3.53 22.59 1.31
N SER A 931 -4.69 21.98 1.52
CA SER A 931 -5.20 20.87 0.71
C SER A 931 -6.57 21.24 0.14
N GLN A 932 -6.89 20.64 -1.01
CA GLN A 932 -8.19 20.82 -1.65
C GLN A 932 -8.82 19.50 -2.07
N VAL A 933 -10.15 19.46 -2.05
CA VAL A 933 -10.95 18.38 -2.58
C VAL A 933 -12.03 18.97 -3.48
N LEU A 934 -12.12 18.42 -4.71
CA LEU A 934 -13.11 18.79 -5.71
C LEU A 934 -13.91 17.55 -6.08
N ASN A 935 -15.24 17.65 -5.97
CA ASN A 935 -16.13 16.56 -6.36
C ASN A 935 -17.47 17.11 -6.89
N SER A 936 -18.41 16.22 -7.19
CA SER A 936 -19.72 16.57 -7.70
C SER A 936 -20.59 17.38 -6.72
N GLN A 937 -20.30 17.30 -5.43
CA GLN A 937 -21.10 17.94 -4.38
C GLN A 937 -20.55 19.32 -3.96
N GLY A 938 -19.28 19.59 -4.24
CA GLY A 938 -18.68 20.85 -3.85
C GLY A 938 -17.18 20.91 -3.98
N ARG A 939 -16.62 22.02 -3.49
CA ARG A 939 -15.18 22.18 -3.26
C ARG A 939 -14.92 22.43 -1.79
N THR A 940 -13.79 21.91 -1.34
CA THR A 940 -13.34 22.07 0.05
C THR A 940 -11.86 22.44 0.05
N GLU A 941 -11.53 23.51 0.74
CA GLU A 941 -10.17 24.00 0.94
C GLU A 941 -9.85 23.91 2.42
N THR A 942 -8.79 23.22 2.78
CA THR A 942 -8.41 23.03 4.18
C THR A 942 -6.97 23.46 4.39
N TRP A 943 -6.78 24.39 5.32
CA TRP A 943 -5.48 24.71 5.88
C TRP A 943 -5.24 23.84 7.12
N HIS A 944 -4.03 23.29 7.23
CA HIS A 944 -3.62 22.46 8.37
C HIS A 944 -2.42 23.06 9.07
N ASN A 945 -2.32 22.86 10.39
CA ASN A 945 -1.06 23.12 11.06
C ASN A 945 0.01 22.16 10.53
N SER A 946 1.22 22.64 10.44
CA SER A 946 2.37 21.87 9.96
C SER A 946 3.56 22.09 10.88
N LEU A 947 4.61 21.32 10.65
CA LEU A 947 5.87 21.47 11.37
C LEU A 947 6.42 22.88 11.15
N PRO A 948 6.57 23.71 12.20
CA PRO A 948 7.09 25.06 12.04
C PRO A 948 8.59 25.04 11.76
N ARG A 949 9.11 26.15 11.21
CA ARG A 949 10.57 26.29 10.97
C ARG A 949 11.38 25.89 12.21
N TYR A 950 12.46 25.17 11.98
CA TYR A 950 13.40 24.79 13.04
C TYR A 950 14.82 24.71 12.51
N PHE A 951 15.78 24.80 13.44
CA PHE A 951 17.18 24.47 13.24
C PHE A 951 17.53 23.33 14.16
N MET A 952 18.32 22.37 13.67
CA MET A 952 18.71 21.18 14.43
C MET A 952 20.18 20.87 14.21
N ILE A 953 20.83 20.46 15.30
CA ILE A 953 22.15 19.83 15.25
C ILE A 953 21.98 18.38 15.58
N HIS A 954 22.51 17.50 14.75
CA HIS A 954 22.47 16.07 15.01
C HIS A 954 23.76 15.36 14.64
N ILE A 955 24.01 14.25 15.35
CA ILE A 955 25.18 13.41 15.21
C ILE A 955 24.70 12.04 14.76
N PHE A 956 25.24 11.60 13.67
CA PHE A 956 24.99 10.29 13.07
C PHE A 956 26.26 9.44 13.16
N TYR A 957 26.16 8.30 13.84
CA TYR A 957 27.25 7.34 14.02
C TYR A 957 26.97 6.08 13.23
N ARG A 958 27.96 5.63 12.45
CA ARG A 958 27.90 4.41 11.65
C ARG A 958 28.85 3.38 12.20
N PHE A 959 28.37 2.17 12.38
CA PHE A 959 29.25 1.05 12.75
C PHE A 959 29.08 -0.11 11.79
N ASN A 960 30.19 -0.75 11.50
CA ASN A 960 30.27 -1.97 10.72
C ASN A 960 31.35 -2.86 11.32
N LYS A 961 30.98 -4.04 11.79
CA LYS A 961 31.90 -5.02 12.36
C LYS A 961 31.77 -6.34 11.60
N GLN A 962 32.81 -6.66 10.84
CA GLN A 962 32.89 -7.95 10.17
C GLN A 962 33.35 -9.03 11.16
N PRO A 963 32.92 -10.30 11.01
CA PRO A 963 33.49 -11.40 11.77
C PRO A 963 34.99 -11.49 11.45
N LYS A 964 35.80 -11.66 12.47
CA LYS A 964 37.21 -11.96 12.25
C LYS A 964 37.30 -13.25 11.43
N LYS A 965 38.02 -13.24 10.31
CA LYS A 965 38.33 -14.48 9.59
C LYS A 965 38.97 -15.44 10.64
N LYS A 966 38.33 -16.58 10.87
CA LYS A 966 39.02 -17.65 11.56
C LYS A 966 40.28 -17.95 10.72
N LYS A 967 41.47 -17.73 11.33
CA LYS A 967 42.73 -18.13 10.72
C LYS A 967 42.76 -19.65 10.55
#